data_b92b672371b24809cc3da8d3cd4968ea
#
_entry.id   b92b672371b24809cc3da8d3cd4968ea
#
_cell.length_a   1.000
_cell.length_b   1.000
_cell.length_c   1.000
_cell.angle_alpha   90.00
_cell.angle_beta   90.00
_cell.angle_gamma   90.00
#
_symmetry.space_group_name_H-M   'P 1'
#
loop_
_entity.id
_entity.type
_entity.pdbx_description
1 polymer ?
#
loop_
_entity_poly.entity_id
_entity_poly.type
_entity_poly.pdbx_seq_one_letter_code
_entity_poly.pdbx_strand_id
1 'polypeptide(L)'
;MKYKKERVLLSDVLPYELPVIFSNRYFYRFLVSNGVKLENHTLSWKAEIGKDAQAILDFMFAPYCSTSILGQANNSVALREKTPVSIPFLFKVKHKPHKYRRLALIHPANQLEIVTFYERYKSLILYNTSMDKFSLRHPERVACFFYYKDRLHHTLLGKKMDKLELFFNEYENLKTYFSYKEYSNIYKFYEDYRYQNAEKRFEHLHKFDVQSCFDSIYSHSIAWAICGGKDEFKKQFKANGESFAEEWDRIMQRMNYNETNGILVGPEFSRIFAEVILQYVDRRVMAILKEEGYVVNEHYACYRYVDDFFFYYNDPNVLDLAMSSFESLLHEYKLSISKEKSVDYERPFITPISMAKIKIDSLLTSTLKLYSVNDQDDFGKDNEELEERDKVAFDVEKVKQALECKDYIYVNSREFNRSFKSLMIENNVTGKDIMNYTLAVTASKLERLLKKIDRNIFVLRKAIDEHYEENECRKKLVSVEKMMLRYLVGILDVIFFLYSDCKRVNTTLKMMNILNDIIIYVSGKYECKDGHSVSRFSSSLKDEVFRKIQNEISIVFKTTKFDLNAQIETLFFLITIKSMPRQYRLDAAMLEQYLQDARGKRIDPSNLNALSIVILLYYYGNAAIYDSYKKWLLEGINNKYNNVNLPDLRKDAELMVLTLDLLACPYISHNDRKQMCNKMQISEQQQRLMEKYFRRHKFMFTKWTNVDLTKELGAKVSQEVYT
;
A
#
# COMPACT_ATOMS: atom_id res chain seq x y z
N MET A 1 -17.81 10.68 18.93
CA MET A 1 -17.88 9.89 17.69
C MET A 1 -17.91 8.41 18.04
N LYS A 2 -18.83 7.64 17.51
CA LYS A 2 -18.93 6.22 17.85
C LYS A 2 -17.96 5.44 16.94
N TYR A 3 -16.96 4.84 17.52
CA TYR A 3 -16.00 3.98 16.90
C TYR A 3 -16.66 2.76 16.23
N LYS A 4 -16.21 2.39 15.03
CA LYS A 4 -16.70 1.21 14.31
C LYS A 4 -15.62 0.15 14.22
N LYS A 5 -15.92 -1.04 14.76
CA LYS A 5 -15.02 -2.18 14.77
C LYS A 5 -14.65 -2.68 13.37
N GLU A 6 -15.56 -2.54 12.43
CA GLU A 6 -15.40 -2.99 11.05
C GLU A 6 -14.28 -2.25 10.30
N ARG A 7 -13.71 -1.18 10.86
CA ARG A 7 -12.52 -0.48 10.32
C ARG A 7 -11.32 -1.38 10.09
N VAL A 8 -11.20 -2.47 10.82
CA VAL A 8 -10.17 -3.51 10.62
C VAL A 8 -10.09 -3.95 9.16
N LEU A 9 -11.24 -3.99 8.46
CA LEU A 9 -11.31 -4.41 7.06
C LEU A 9 -10.59 -3.48 6.09
N LEU A 10 -10.39 -2.20 6.45
CA LEU A 10 -9.88 -1.19 5.52
C LEU A 10 -8.38 -1.31 5.27
N SER A 11 -7.63 -1.84 6.23
CA SER A 11 -6.16 -1.95 6.13
C SER A 11 -5.56 -3.20 6.76
N ASP A 12 -6.05 -3.62 7.96
CA ASP A 12 -5.34 -4.61 8.78
C ASP A 12 -5.36 -6.03 8.20
N VAL A 13 -6.31 -6.33 7.32
CA VAL A 13 -6.49 -7.63 6.68
C VAL A 13 -5.99 -7.68 5.24
N LEU A 14 -5.43 -6.57 4.74
CA LEU A 14 -4.99 -6.44 3.35
C LEU A 14 -3.48 -6.22 3.25
N PRO A 15 -2.79 -6.85 2.28
CA PRO A 15 -1.45 -6.46 1.92
C PRO A 15 -1.43 -5.09 1.22
N TYR A 16 -0.33 -4.35 1.43
CA TYR A 16 -0.11 -3.03 0.82
C TYR A 16 -0.04 -3.10 -0.73
N GLU A 17 0.50 -4.18 -1.25
CA GLU A 17 0.88 -4.36 -2.66
C GLU A 17 -0.30 -4.61 -3.61
N LEU A 18 -1.53 -4.56 -3.14
CA LEU A 18 -2.72 -4.70 -3.97
C LEU A 18 -2.86 -3.54 -4.99
N PRO A 19 -3.47 -3.76 -6.16
CA PRO A 19 -3.73 -2.71 -7.15
C PRO A 19 -4.47 -1.51 -6.55
N VAL A 20 -4.17 -0.33 -7.05
CA VAL A 20 -4.76 0.95 -6.57
C VAL A 20 -6.29 0.97 -6.69
N ILE A 21 -6.82 0.28 -7.71
CA ILE A 21 -8.28 0.16 -7.93
C ILE A 21 -8.95 -0.85 -7.01
N PHE A 22 -8.18 -1.65 -6.26
CA PHE A 22 -8.68 -2.69 -5.36
C PHE A 22 -8.66 -2.21 -3.91
N SER A 23 -9.79 -2.33 -3.20
CA SER A 23 -9.89 -1.98 -1.78
C SER A 23 -11.09 -2.65 -1.12
N ASN A 24 -11.04 -2.78 0.21
CA ASN A 24 -12.17 -3.28 1.00
C ASN A 24 -13.24 -2.22 1.32
N ARG A 25 -13.16 -1.00 0.80
CA ARG A 25 -14.10 0.08 1.17
C ARG A 25 -15.57 -0.27 0.93
N TYR A 26 -15.87 -0.88 -0.19
CA TYR A 26 -17.26 -1.26 -0.54
C TYR A 26 -17.70 -2.51 0.21
N PHE A 27 -16.79 -3.44 0.46
CA PHE A 27 -17.04 -4.58 1.34
C PHE A 27 -17.31 -4.12 2.78
N TYR A 28 -16.53 -3.21 3.31
CA TYR A 28 -16.77 -2.54 4.58
C TYR A 28 -18.17 -1.89 4.62
N ARG A 29 -18.51 -1.09 3.59
CA ARG A 29 -19.84 -0.47 3.47
C ARG A 29 -20.96 -1.51 3.42
N PHE A 30 -20.77 -2.59 2.68
CA PHE A 30 -21.72 -3.68 2.59
C PHE A 30 -22.01 -4.26 3.98
N LEU A 31 -20.98 -4.60 4.74
CA LEU A 31 -21.15 -5.18 6.08
C LEU A 31 -21.80 -4.19 7.06
N VAL A 32 -21.33 -2.95 7.09
CA VAL A 32 -21.86 -1.93 8.02
C VAL A 32 -23.30 -1.53 7.68
N SER A 33 -23.64 -1.34 6.39
CA SER A 33 -25.00 -0.96 5.95
C SER A 33 -26.02 -2.02 6.30
N ASN A 34 -25.64 -3.29 6.11
CA ASN A 34 -26.50 -4.42 6.37
C ASN A 34 -26.42 -4.93 7.83
N GLY A 35 -25.56 -4.30 8.66
CA GLY A 35 -25.37 -4.67 10.07
C GLY A 35 -24.87 -6.10 10.27
N VAL A 36 -24.03 -6.59 9.34
CA VAL A 36 -23.50 -7.95 9.37
C VAL A 36 -22.49 -8.08 10.49
N LYS A 37 -22.66 -9.09 11.33
CA LYS A 37 -21.80 -9.38 12.47
C LYS A 37 -21.59 -10.88 12.59
N LEU A 38 -20.42 -11.25 13.07
CA LEU A 38 -20.10 -12.61 13.45
C LEU A 38 -19.76 -12.62 14.95
N GLU A 39 -20.67 -13.08 15.77
CA GLU A 39 -20.52 -13.09 17.24
C GLU A 39 -20.95 -14.47 17.77
N ASN A 40 -20.17 -15.04 18.69
CA ASN A 40 -20.43 -16.34 19.30
C ASN A 40 -20.78 -17.44 18.28
N HIS A 41 -19.99 -17.54 17.20
CA HIS A 41 -20.17 -18.50 16.10
C HIS A 41 -21.51 -18.35 15.35
N THR A 42 -22.16 -17.22 15.48
CA THR A 42 -23.42 -16.90 14.80
C THR A 42 -23.22 -15.68 13.89
N LEU A 43 -23.52 -15.87 12.61
CA LEU A 43 -23.61 -14.78 11.66
C LEU A 43 -24.98 -14.14 11.78
N SER A 44 -25.04 -12.83 11.99
CA SER A 44 -26.29 -12.07 12.12
C SER A 44 -26.26 -10.83 11.23
N TRP A 45 -27.44 -10.30 10.90
CA TRP A 45 -27.64 -9.12 10.06
C TRP A 45 -28.91 -8.37 10.48
N LYS A 46 -29.13 -7.17 9.94
CA LYS A 46 -30.33 -6.38 10.22
C LYS A 46 -31.61 -7.07 9.73
N ALA A 47 -32.74 -6.83 10.43
CA ALA A 47 -34.04 -7.39 10.05
C ALA A 47 -34.50 -6.96 8.64
N GLU A 48 -34.21 -5.75 8.24
CA GLU A 48 -34.67 -5.14 6.97
C GLU A 48 -33.65 -5.28 5.82
N ILE A 49 -32.82 -6.32 5.84
CA ILE A 49 -31.88 -6.55 4.73
C ILE A 49 -32.63 -6.98 3.46
N GLY A 50 -32.27 -6.38 2.31
CA GLY A 50 -32.83 -6.77 1.03
C GLY A 50 -32.42 -8.20 0.60
N LYS A 51 -33.30 -8.92 -0.10
CA LYS A 51 -33.00 -10.26 -0.65
C LYS A 51 -31.75 -10.25 -1.56
N ASP A 52 -31.46 -9.13 -2.20
CA ASP A 52 -30.28 -8.90 -3.04
C ASP A 52 -28.97 -8.92 -2.21
N ALA A 53 -28.97 -8.28 -1.04
CA ALA A 53 -27.83 -8.33 -0.12
C ALA A 53 -27.74 -9.70 0.60
N GLN A 54 -28.88 -10.34 0.93
CA GLN A 54 -28.88 -11.72 1.46
C GLN A 54 -28.24 -12.71 0.48
N ALA A 55 -28.48 -12.55 -0.83
CA ALA A 55 -27.87 -13.41 -1.85
C ALA A 55 -26.33 -13.30 -1.88
N ILE A 56 -25.78 -12.10 -1.63
CA ILE A 56 -24.33 -11.88 -1.52
C ILE A 56 -23.80 -12.51 -0.23
N LEU A 57 -24.49 -12.34 0.90
CA LEU A 57 -24.11 -12.99 2.16
C LEU A 57 -24.13 -14.50 2.04
N ASP A 58 -25.18 -15.06 1.43
CA ASP A 58 -25.28 -16.49 1.20
C ASP A 58 -24.12 -16.99 0.33
N PHE A 59 -23.78 -16.29 -0.74
CA PHE A 59 -22.65 -16.66 -1.58
C PHE A 59 -21.33 -16.70 -0.80
N MET A 60 -21.07 -15.70 0.05
CA MET A 60 -19.82 -15.60 0.81
C MET A 60 -19.75 -16.57 2.00
N PHE A 61 -20.86 -16.80 2.70
CA PHE A 61 -20.84 -17.47 4.00
C PHE A 61 -21.53 -18.84 4.02
N ALA A 62 -22.35 -19.21 3.00
CA ALA A 62 -23.05 -20.48 2.98
C ALA A 62 -22.16 -21.71 3.19
N PRO A 63 -20.90 -21.78 2.68
CA PRO A 63 -20.01 -22.92 2.95
C PRO A 63 -19.74 -23.16 4.43
N TYR A 64 -19.85 -22.11 5.24
CA TYR A 64 -19.54 -22.11 6.67
C TYR A 64 -20.79 -22.19 7.57
N CYS A 65 -21.97 -21.90 7.04
CA CYS A 65 -23.22 -21.85 7.77
C CYS A 65 -23.91 -23.23 7.86
N SER A 66 -24.63 -23.46 8.95
CA SER A 66 -25.43 -24.69 9.15
C SER A 66 -26.59 -24.81 8.18
N THR A 67 -27.18 -23.69 7.78
CA THR A 67 -28.30 -23.57 6.83
C THR A 67 -28.04 -22.41 5.84
N SER A 68 -28.78 -22.39 4.72
CA SER A 68 -28.72 -21.28 3.76
C SER A 68 -29.21 -20.00 4.42
N ILE A 69 -28.53 -18.86 4.05
CA ILE A 69 -28.87 -17.51 4.50
C ILE A 69 -30.06 -16.97 3.69
N LEU A 70 -30.11 -17.34 2.42
CA LEU A 70 -31.16 -16.86 1.51
C LEU A 70 -32.52 -17.44 1.89
N GLY A 71 -33.45 -16.55 2.21
CA GLY A 71 -34.82 -16.95 2.60
C GLY A 71 -34.99 -17.23 4.10
N GLN A 72 -33.99 -17.02 4.94
CA GLN A 72 -34.13 -17.15 6.39
C GLN A 72 -35.10 -16.10 6.95
N ALA A 73 -36.04 -16.51 7.76
CA ALA A 73 -36.94 -15.64 8.50
C ALA A 73 -36.24 -15.03 9.72
N ASN A 74 -35.38 -15.81 10.36
CA ASN A 74 -34.52 -15.32 11.45
C ASN A 74 -33.28 -14.61 10.86
N ASN A 75 -32.95 -13.44 11.40
CA ASN A 75 -31.83 -12.63 10.90
C ASN A 75 -30.47 -13.14 11.39
N SER A 76 -30.32 -14.42 11.58
CA SER A 76 -29.09 -15.06 12.05
C SER A 76 -29.01 -16.52 11.63
N VAL A 77 -27.79 -17.02 11.46
CA VAL A 77 -27.46 -18.42 11.16
C VAL A 77 -26.22 -18.82 11.92
N ALA A 78 -26.25 -20.00 12.56
CA ALA A 78 -25.08 -20.54 13.23
C ALA A 78 -24.04 -21.06 12.22
N LEU A 79 -22.75 -20.87 12.52
CA LEU A 79 -21.69 -21.53 11.78
C LEU A 79 -21.62 -23.02 12.12
N ARG A 80 -21.19 -23.85 11.18
CA ARG A 80 -20.94 -25.27 11.38
C ARG A 80 -19.75 -25.54 12.31
N GLU A 81 -18.74 -24.70 12.16
CA GLU A 81 -17.51 -24.76 12.95
C GLU A 81 -17.26 -23.38 13.61
N LYS A 82 -16.52 -23.38 14.72
CA LYS A 82 -16.21 -22.14 15.46
C LYS A 82 -15.54 -21.06 14.60
N THR A 83 -14.75 -21.47 13.61
CA THR A 83 -13.97 -20.59 12.73
C THR A 83 -14.06 -21.08 11.30
N PRO A 84 -14.31 -20.22 10.30
CA PRO A 84 -14.30 -20.60 8.89
C PRO A 84 -12.92 -21.11 8.43
N VAL A 85 -12.88 -22.26 7.76
CA VAL A 85 -11.67 -22.77 7.09
C VAL A 85 -11.67 -22.30 5.64
N SER A 86 -10.68 -21.51 5.25
CA SER A 86 -10.57 -20.99 3.88
C SER A 86 -9.19 -21.18 3.27
N ILE A 87 -9.13 -21.12 1.96
CA ILE A 87 -7.89 -21.11 1.18
C ILE A 87 -7.54 -19.64 0.91
N PRO A 88 -6.41 -19.12 1.41
CA PRO A 88 -6.01 -17.74 1.16
C PRO A 88 -5.60 -17.55 -0.30
N PHE A 89 -5.86 -16.39 -0.86
CA PHE A 89 -5.34 -16.03 -2.18
C PHE A 89 -3.87 -15.65 -2.08
N LEU A 90 -3.00 -16.53 -2.53
CA LEU A 90 -1.56 -16.34 -2.53
C LEU A 90 -1.08 -15.78 -3.86
N PHE A 91 -0.42 -14.64 -3.85
CA PHE A 91 0.21 -14.05 -5.02
C PHE A 91 1.65 -13.63 -4.71
N LYS A 92 2.47 -13.57 -5.75
CA LYS A 92 3.89 -13.22 -5.62
C LYS A 92 4.17 -11.84 -6.20
N VAL A 93 5.14 -11.14 -5.60
CA VAL A 93 5.69 -9.88 -6.08
C VAL A 93 7.21 -9.91 -6.09
N LYS A 94 7.83 -9.12 -6.96
CA LYS A 94 9.31 -9.01 -7.02
C LYS A 94 9.88 -8.45 -5.73
N HIS A 95 10.89 -9.12 -5.20
CA HIS A 95 11.61 -8.70 -4.00
C HIS A 95 13.10 -8.37 -4.29
N LYS A 96 13.80 -9.28 -4.97
CA LYS A 96 15.18 -9.13 -5.48
C LYS A 96 15.21 -9.68 -6.92
N PRO A 97 16.27 -9.46 -7.69
CA PRO A 97 16.44 -10.17 -8.95
C PRO A 97 16.29 -11.68 -8.72
N HIS A 98 15.39 -12.31 -9.46
CA HIS A 98 15.05 -13.75 -9.36
C HIS A 98 14.53 -14.25 -8.00
N LYS A 99 14.20 -13.35 -7.04
CA LYS A 99 13.55 -13.72 -5.78
C LYS A 99 12.20 -13.00 -5.65
N TYR A 100 11.19 -13.77 -5.23
CA TYR A 100 9.82 -13.29 -5.07
C TYR A 100 9.42 -13.33 -3.59
N ARG A 101 8.55 -12.42 -3.18
CA ARG A 101 7.86 -12.46 -1.90
C ARG A 101 6.43 -12.93 -2.15
N ARG A 102 5.99 -13.93 -1.40
CA ARG A 102 4.61 -14.43 -1.43
C ARG A 102 3.77 -13.62 -0.45
N LEU A 103 2.66 -13.07 -0.94
CA LEU A 103 1.70 -12.30 -0.16
C LEU A 103 0.36 -13.00 -0.17
N ALA A 104 -0.48 -12.71 0.82
CA ALA A 104 -1.78 -13.33 0.98
C ALA A 104 -2.92 -12.32 1.10
N LEU A 105 -4.01 -12.58 0.41
CA LEU A 105 -5.31 -11.95 0.65
C LEU A 105 -6.20 -12.95 1.38
N ILE A 106 -6.70 -12.55 2.56
CA ILE A 106 -7.54 -13.37 3.42
C ILE A 106 -8.95 -13.45 2.85
N HIS A 107 -9.60 -14.61 2.97
CA HIS A 107 -11.00 -14.81 2.57
C HIS A 107 -11.95 -13.87 3.33
N PRO A 108 -12.98 -13.27 2.70
CA PRO A 108 -13.91 -12.34 3.34
C PRO A 108 -14.55 -12.83 4.64
N ALA A 109 -14.83 -14.15 4.76
CA ALA A 109 -15.37 -14.73 5.99
C ALA A 109 -14.40 -14.62 7.17
N ASN A 110 -13.11 -14.92 6.96
CA ASN A 110 -12.09 -14.79 8.01
C ASN A 110 -11.74 -13.32 8.28
N GLN A 111 -11.86 -12.43 7.28
CA GLN A 111 -11.73 -10.99 7.53
C GLN A 111 -12.77 -10.48 8.53
N LEU A 112 -14.04 -10.94 8.43
CA LEU A 112 -15.09 -10.59 9.39
C LEU A 112 -14.81 -11.18 10.78
N GLU A 113 -14.24 -12.37 10.85
CA GLU A 113 -13.84 -13.00 12.11
C GLU A 113 -12.75 -12.19 12.83
N ILE A 114 -11.75 -11.70 12.09
CA ILE A 114 -10.70 -10.83 12.65
C ILE A 114 -11.30 -9.54 13.22
N VAL A 115 -12.35 -8.97 12.61
CA VAL A 115 -13.07 -7.81 13.19
C VAL A 115 -13.61 -8.13 14.58
N THR A 116 -14.23 -9.29 14.74
CA THR A 116 -14.79 -9.72 16.04
C THR A 116 -13.69 -10.00 17.06
N PHE A 117 -12.61 -10.63 16.62
CA PHE A 117 -11.44 -10.92 17.45
C PHE A 117 -10.79 -9.63 17.98
N TYR A 118 -10.56 -8.64 17.13
CA TYR A 118 -10.00 -7.36 17.55
C TYR A 118 -10.91 -6.65 18.56
N GLU A 119 -12.21 -6.61 18.32
CA GLU A 119 -13.16 -5.98 19.26
C GLU A 119 -13.15 -6.64 20.63
N ARG A 120 -13.09 -7.97 20.66
CA ARG A 120 -13.08 -8.76 21.90
C ARG A 120 -11.75 -8.61 22.66
N TYR A 121 -10.63 -8.64 21.95
CA TYR A 121 -9.30 -8.79 22.54
C TYR A 121 -8.36 -7.59 22.38
N LYS A 122 -8.84 -6.43 21.90
CA LYS A 122 -8.01 -5.23 21.69
C LYS A 122 -7.14 -4.85 22.90
N SER A 123 -7.68 -4.95 24.13
CA SER A 123 -6.94 -4.62 25.35
C SER A 123 -5.84 -5.65 25.66
N LEU A 124 -6.09 -6.94 25.39
CA LEU A 124 -5.07 -7.99 25.56
C LEU A 124 -3.97 -7.89 24.49
N ILE A 125 -4.34 -7.54 23.25
CA ILE A 125 -3.37 -7.27 22.19
C ILE A 125 -2.45 -6.11 22.61
N LEU A 126 -3.02 -4.97 23.02
CA LEU A 126 -2.25 -3.80 23.46
C LEU A 126 -1.36 -4.12 24.66
N TYR A 127 -1.87 -4.89 25.63
CA TYR A 127 -1.09 -5.31 26.78
C TYR A 127 0.12 -6.17 26.36
N ASN A 128 -0.09 -7.23 25.58
CA ASN A 128 0.98 -8.14 25.18
C ASN A 128 1.99 -7.53 24.22
N THR A 129 1.63 -6.45 23.49
CA THR A 129 2.54 -5.75 22.56
C THR A 129 3.22 -4.52 23.17
N SER A 130 2.94 -4.16 24.43
CA SER A 130 3.54 -3.01 25.13
C SER A 130 4.51 -3.39 26.25
N MET A 131 4.78 -4.67 26.42
CA MET A 131 5.55 -5.18 27.56
C MET A 131 7.06 -4.96 27.43
N ASP A 132 7.58 -4.78 26.22
CA ASP A 132 9.01 -4.65 25.95
C ASP A 132 9.38 -3.22 25.52
N LYS A 133 10.67 -2.90 25.71
CA LYS A 133 11.29 -1.61 25.35
C LYS A 133 12.13 -1.69 24.08
N PHE A 134 12.42 -2.89 23.56
CA PHE A 134 13.22 -3.05 22.36
C PHE A 134 12.42 -2.74 21.08
N SER A 135 11.12 -3.07 21.07
CA SER A 135 10.28 -2.88 19.91
C SER A 135 10.03 -1.40 19.60
N LEU A 136 10.42 -0.99 18.40
CA LEU A 136 10.20 0.33 17.84
C LEU A 136 8.82 0.49 17.20
N ARG A 137 8.17 -0.63 16.87
CA ARG A 137 6.89 -0.62 16.15
C ARG A 137 5.93 -1.64 16.73
N HIS A 138 5.10 -1.20 17.63
CA HIS A 138 4.04 -2.02 18.22
C HIS A 138 2.72 -1.23 18.33
N PRO A 139 1.56 -1.89 18.41
CA PRO A 139 0.29 -1.24 18.74
C PRO A 139 0.36 -0.50 20.06
N GLU A 140 0.01 0.78 20.08
CA GLU A 140 0.00 1.61 21.29
C GLU A 140 -1.43 1.83 21.82
N ARG A 141 -2.36 2.08 20.90
CA ARG A 141 -3.77 2.31 21.22
C ARG A 141 -4.65 2.05 20.01
N VAL A 142 -5.94 1.90 20.25
CA VAL A 142 -6.93 1.91 19.17
C VAL A 142 -6.99 3.32 18.58
N ALA A 143 -6.84 3.42 17.26
CA ALA A 143 -6.84 4.70 16.57
C ALA A 143 -8.25 5.32 16.61
N CYS A 144 -8.40 6.48 17.26
CA CYS A 144 -9.67 7.16 17.40
C CYS A 144 -9.96 8.16 16.28
N PHE A 145 -8.90 8.73 15.67
CA PHE A 145 -8.98 9.81 14.68
C PHE A 145 -7.83 9.72 13.68
N PHE A 146 -7.82 10.63 12.66
CA PHE A 146 -6.67 10.89 11.83
C PHE A 146 -5.46 11.27 12.65
N TYR A 147 -4.30 10.90 12.16
CA TYR A 147 -3.06 11.40 12.72
C TYR A 147 -2.92 12.90 12.47
N TYR A 148 -2.50 13.64 13.48
CA TYR A 148 -2.23 15.08 13.40
C TYR A 148 -1.22 15.44 12.27
N LYS A 149 -0.34 14.52 11.92
CA LYS A 149 0.63 14.66 10.82
C LYS A 149 0.15 14.07 9.49
N ASP A 150 -1.13 13.73 9.34
CA ASP A 150 -1.65 13.21 8.09
C ASP A 150 -1.89 14.36 7.10
N ARG A 151 -1.31 14.26 5.91
CA ARG A 151 -1.42 15.26 4.83
C ARG A 151 -2.87 15.62 4.52
N LEU A 152 -3.77 14.65 4.64
CA LEU A 152 -5.21 14.84 4.44
C LEU A 152 -5.91 15.43 5.66
N HIS A 153 -5.37 15.26 6.86
CA HIS A 153 -5.84 15.99 8.03
C HIS A 153 -5.70 17.50 7.83
N HIS A 154 -4.58 17.97 7.27
CA HIS A 154 -4.38 19.39 6.94
C HIS A 154 -5.36 19.91 5.87
N THR A 155 -5.72 19.10 4.87
CA THR A 155 -6.72 19.48 3.86
C THR A 155 -8.15 19.44 4.39
N LEU A 156 -8.41 18.75 5.50
CA LEU A 156 -9.71 18.62 6.13
C LEU A 156 -9.87 19.51 7.38
N LEU A 157 -8.78 20.16 7.84
CA LEU A 157 -8.81 21.16 8.91
C LEU A 157 -9.83 22.25 8.57
N GLY A 158 -10.88 22.37 9.40
CA GLY A 158 -12.01 23.29 9.17
C GLY A 158 -13.25 22.64 8.54
N LYS A 159 -13.18 21.42 8.00
CA LYS A 159 -14.38 20.65 7.64
C LYS A 159 -14.78 19.77 8.83
N LYS A 160 -16.07 19.79 9.19
CA LYS A 160 -16.60 19.05 10.35
C LYS A 160 -16.12 17.61 10.31
N MET A 161 -15.31 17.22 11.29
CA MET A 161 -14.74 15.86 11.47
C MET A 161 -15.82 14.77 11.62
N ASP A 162 -17.05 15.16 11.94
CA ASP A 162 -18.22 14.27 12.07
C ASP A 162 -18.57 13.49 10.80
N LYS A 163 -18.00 13.89 9.64
CA LYS A 163 -18.30 13.27 8.34
C LYS A 163 -17.36 12.12 7.95
N LEU A 164 -16.39 11.78 8.77
CA LEU A 164 -15.39 10.74 8.48
C LEU A 164 -15.93 9.33 8.32
N GLU A 165 -17.06 9.04 8.94
CA GLU A 165 -17.73 7.74 8.86
C GLU A 165 -19.11 7.82 8.20
N LEU A 166 -19.42 8.88 7.44
CA LEU A 166 -20.66 8.96 6.71
C LEU A 166 -20.66 8.06 5.48
N PHE A 167 -21.71 7.26 5.34
CA PHE A 167 -21.91 6.24 4.31
C PHE A 167 -21.82 6.73 2.86
N PHE A 168 -21.86 8.03 2.62
CA PHE A 168 -21.91 8.62 1.28
C PHE A 168 -20.58 9.15 0.79
N ASN A 169 -19.59 9.34 1.66
CA ASN A 169 -18.26 9.75 1.27
C ASN A 169 -17.32 8.54 1.27
N GLU A 170 -16.45 8.46 0.26
CA GLU A 170 -15.36 7.49 0.27
C GLU A 170 -14.43 7.81 1.44
N TYR A 171 -14.10 6.81 2.24
CA TYR A 171 -13.18 6.96 3.37
C TYR A 171 -11.76 7.02 2.84
N GLU A 172 -11.23 8.22 2.77
CA GLU A 172 -9.97 8.47 2.08
C GLU A 172 -8.76 8.14 2.92
N ASN A 173 -8.89 8.07 4.26
CA ASN A 173 -7.73 8.07 5.17
C ASN A 173 -7.87 7.28 6.45
N LEU A 174 -8.61 6.23 6.44
CA LEU A 174 -8.59 5.33 7.58
C LEU A 174 -7.32 4.49 7.51
N LYS A 175 -6.35 4.81 8.37
CA LYS A 175 -5.16 4.02 8.64
C LYS A 175 -5.55 2.72 9.39
N THR A 176 -4.54 1.97 9.82
CA THR A 176 -4.70 0.74 10.61
C THR A 176 -5.63 0.93 11.82
N TYR A 177 -6.21 -0.17 12.27
CA TYR A 177 -7.09 -0.20 13.44
C TYR A 177 -6.39 0.30 14.71
N PHE A 178 -5.16 -0.14 14.91
CA PHE A 178 -4.29 0.39 15.97
C PHE A 178 -3.44 1.54 15.48
N SER A 179 -3.12 2.46 16.36
CA SER A 179 -2.05 3.42 16.14
C SER A 179 -0.73 2.86 16.66
N TYR A 180 0.33 3.11 15.90
CA TYR A 180 1.68 2.67 16.21
C TYR A 180 2.47 3.84 16.73
N LYS A 181 3.22 3.60 17.81
CA LYS A 181 4.08 4.61 18.39
C LYS A 181 5.27 4.86 17.47
N GLU A 182 5.57 6.12 17.28
CA GLU A 182 6.79 6.69 16.72
C GLU A 182 7.19 6.27 15.28
N TYR A 183 7.36 4.98 14.98
CA TYR A 183 7.98 4.56 13.73
C TYR A 183 7.01 3.80 12.82
N SER A 184 6.49 4.47 11.80
CA SER A 184 5.79 3.79 10.70
C SER A 184 6.77 3.08 9.75
N ASN A 185 8.00 3.60 9.62
CA ASN A 185 9.07 3.12 8.75
C ASN A 185 10.42 3.14 9.46
N ILE A 186 11.26 2.15 9.17
CA ILE A 186 12.58 1.98 9.78
C ILE A 186 13.53 3.18 9.56
N TYR A 187 13.43 3.87 8.42
CA TYR A 187 14.33 4.99 8.14
C TYR A 187 14.19 6.14 9.13
N LYS A 188 13.00 6.31 9.75
CA LYS A 188 12.80 7.32 10.80
C LYS A 188 13.63 7.04 12.05
N PHE A 189 13.93 5.78 12.32
CA PHE A 189 14.78 5.40 13.44
C PHE A 189 16.23 5.86 13.23
N TYR A 190 16.77 5.72 12.02
CA TYR A 190 18.13 6.18 11.72
C TYR A 190 18.34 7.70 11.87
N GLU A 191 17.27 8.48 11.75
CA GLU A 191 17.26 9.93 11.90
C GLU A 191 16.85 10.38 13.32
N ASP A 192 16.47 9.44 14.18
CA ASP A 192 15.92 9.69 15.51
C ASP A 192 16.99 9.90 16.55
N TYR A 193 16.65 10.69 17.58
CA TYR A 193 17.50 10.94 18.74
C TYR A 193 17.99 9.66 19.43
N ARG A 194 17.18 8.59 19.46
CA ARG A 194 17.56 7.32 20.10
C ARG A 194 18.74 6.66 19.41
N TYR A 195 18.74 6.67 18.06
CA TYR A 195 19.86 6.15 17.29
C TYR A 195 21.13 6.97 17.56
N GLN A 196 21.02 8.30 17.49
CA GLN A 196 22.12 9.21 17.75
C GLN A 196 22.63 9.12 19.20
N ASN A 197 21.72 8.94 20.18
CA ASN A 197 22.09 8.79 21.58
C ASN A 197 22.76 7.47 21.87
N ALA A 198 22.34 6.38 21.20
CA ALA A 198 23.02 5.09 21.27
C ALA A 198 24.45 5.21 20.70
N GLU A 199 24.63 5.88 19.57
CA GLU A 199 25.94 6.12 18.96
C GLU A 199 26.87 6.96 19.87
N LYS A 200 26.34 7.88 20.68
CA LYS A 200 27.15 8.62 21.66
C LYS A 200 27.68 7.77 22.80
N ARG A 201 26.97 6.69 23.15
CA ARG A 201 27.25 5.86 24.35
C ARG A 201 28.03 4.60 24.03
N PHE A 202 27.86 4.06 22.83
CA PHE A 202 28.39 2.76 22.43
C PHE A 202 29.33 2.88 21.22
N GLU A 203 30.37 2.05 21.19
CA GLU A 203 31.37 2.04 20.15
C GLU A 203 31.05 1.02 19.05
N HIS A 204 30.22 0.00 19.36
CA HIS A 204 29.88 -1.09 18.46
C HIS A 204 28.36 -1.24 18.29
N LEU A 205 27.95 -1.58 17.07
CA LEU A 205 26.57 -1.94 16.71
C LEU A 205 26.59 -3.28 15.97
N HIS A 206 25.96 -4.30 16.58
CA HIS A 206 25.65 -5.56 15.89
C HIS A 206 24.22 -5.50 15.34
N LYS A 207 24.09 -5.66 14.03
CA LYS A 207 22.79 -5.69 13.36
C LYS A 207 22.51 -7.11 12.86
N PHE A 208 21.34 -7.67 13.21
CA PHE A 208 20.90 -9.00 12.74
C PHE A 208 19.40 -9.05 12.48
N ASP A 209 18.91 -10.05 11.74
CA ASP A 209 17.49 -10.29 11.53
C ASP A 209 17.09 -11.75 11.77
N VAL A 210 15.79 -11.98 11.94
CA VAL A 210 15.23 -13.35 12.05
C VAL A 210 14.99 -13.90 10.65
N GLN A 211 15.64 -15.04 10.35
CA GLN A 211 15.55 -15.68 9.04
C GLN A 211 14.13 -16.13 8.73
N SER A 212 13.56 -15.67 7.59
CA SER A 212 12.22 -16.08 7.13
C SER A 212 11.17 -16.06 8.22
N CYS A 213 11.19 -15.03 9.08
CA CYS A 213 10.40 -14.95 10.31
C CYS A 213 8.95 -15.43 10.13
N PHE A 214 8.21 -14.84 9.21
CA PHE A 214 6.78 -15.15 8.99
C PHE A 214 6.55 -16.57 8.45
N ASP A 215 7.42 -17.05 7.58
CA ASP A 215 7.33 -18.40 6.99
C ASP A 215 7.71 -19.50 8.00
N SER A 216 8.43 -19.14 9.09
CA SER A 216 8.94 -20.09 10.10
C SER A 216 8.13 -20.10 11.39
N ILE A 217 7.29 -19.08 11.66
CA ILE A 217 6.49 -19.04 12.89
C ILE A 217 5.55 -20.25 12.96
N TYR A 218 5.66 -21.00 14.05
CA TYR A 218 4.72 -22.06 14.40
C TYR A 218 3.51 -21.46 15.13
N SER A 219 2.32 -21.58 14.56
CA SER A 219 1.14 -20.82 15.05
C SER A 219 0.81 -21.08 16.53
N HIS A 220 0.97 -22.32 17.00
CA HIS A 220 0.76 -22.65 18.42
C HIS A 220 1.70 -21.94 19.39
N SER A 221 2.83 -21.42 18.92
CA SER A 221 3.82 -20.75 19.77
C SER A 221 3.32 -19.45 20.38
N ILE A 222 2.23 -18.85 19.86
CA ILE A 222 1.57 -17.69 20.47
C ILE A 222 1.10 -18.00 21.90
N ALA A 223 0.61 -19.21 22.13
CA ALA A 223 0.15 -19.62 23.46
C ALA A 223 1.33 -19.74 24.44
N TRP A 224 2.50 -20.17 23.98
CA TRP A 224 3.71 -20.19 24.83
C TRP A 224 4.14 -18.77 25.22
N ALA A 225 4.13 -17.84 24.27
CA ALA A 225 4.52 -16.46 24.52
C ALA A 225 3.58 -15.75 25.52
N ILE A 226 2.26 -16.00 25.41
CA ILE A 226 1.25 -15.38 26.28
C ILE A 226 1.24 -16.01 27.67
N CYS A 227 1.48 -17.31 27.79
CA CYS A 227 1.48 -18.03 29.09
C CYS A 227 2.81 -17.97 29.84
N GLY A 228 3.82 -17.25 29.33
CA GLY A 228 5.10 -17.09 30.03
C GLY A 228 6.16 -18.15 29.72
N GLY A 229 5.96 -18.95 28.67
CA GLY A 229 6.88 -19.95 28.15
C GLY A 229 6.20 -21.28 27.82
N LYS A 230 6.92 -22.11 27.07
CA LYS A 230 6.43 -23.42 26.62
C LYS A 230 6.11 -24.38 27.76
N ASP A 231 6.98 -24.40 28.78
CA ASP A 231 6.80 -25.30 29.93
C ASP A 231 5.69 -24.82 30.88
N GLU A 232 5.55 -23.51 31.08
CA GLU A 232 4.44 -22.94 31.84
C GLU A 232 3.09 -23.19 31.14
N PHE A 233 3.04 -23.04 29.80
CA PHE A 233 1.87 -23.39 29.03
C PHE A 233 1.48 -24.86 29.22
N LYS A 234 2.42 -25.82 29.14
CA LYS A 234 2.15 -27.24 29.34
C LYS A 234 1.62 -27.56 30.74
N LYS A 235 2.09 -26.87 31.78
CA LYS A 235 1.63 -27.04 33.16
C LYS A 235 0.22 -26.51 33.36
N GLN A 236 -0.12 -25.39 32.73
CA GLN A 236 -1.40 -24.70 32.89
C GLN A 236 -2.49 -25.18 31.94
N PHE A 237 -2.10 -25.93 30.89
CA PHE A 237 -3.02 -26.32 29.82
C PHE A 237 -4.04 -27.32 30.33
N LYS A 238 -5.25 -26.82 30.65
CA LYS A 238 -6.47 -27.61 30.72
C LYS A 238 -7.25 -27.30 29.46
N ALA A 239 -7.49 -28.32 28.63
CA ALA A 239 -8.05 -28.23 27.29
C ALA A 239 -9.51 -27.70 27.26
N ASN A 240 -9.72 -26.45 27.59
CA ASN A 240 -11.03 -25.80 27.50
C ASN A 240 -11.23 -24.97 26.21
N GLY A 241 -10.21 -24.82 25.35
CA GLY A 241 -10.31 -24.35 23.96
C GLY A 241 -10.89 -22.95 23.73
N GLU A 242 -10.91 -22.06 24.74
CA GLU A 242 -11.55 -20.74 24.66
C GLU A 242 -10.68 -19.58 25.18
N SER A 243 -9.38 -19.80 25.36
CA SER A 243 -8.46 -18.73 25.74
C SER A 243 -8.16 -17.79 24.57
N PHE A 244 -7.76 -16.55 24.87
CA PHE A 244 -7.31 -15.57 23.91
C PHE A 244 -6.25 -16.12 22.95
N ALA A 245 -5.26 -16.84 23.48
CA ALA A 245 -4.18 -17.43 22.71
C ALA A 245 -4.66 -18.54 21.75
N GLU A 246 -5.55 -19.43 22.23
CA GLU A 246 -6.09 -20.53 21.44
C GLU A 246 -7.05 -20.04 20.34
N GLU A 247 -7.83 -19.00 20.61
CA GLU A 247 -8.69 -18.39 19.60
C GLU A 247 -7.84 -17.72 18.51
N TRP A 248 -6.75 -17.03 18.89
CA TRP A 248 -5.85 -16.41 17.91
C TRP A 248 -5.12 -17.45 17.05
N ASP A 249 -4.56 -18.48 17.68
CA ASP A 249 -3.94 -19.59 16.98
C ASP A 249 -4.90 -20.27 15.99
N ARG A 250 -6.12 -20.56 16.43
CA ARG A 250 -7.16 -21.16 15.58
C ARG A 250 -7.49 -20.28 14.37
N ILE A 251 -7.62 -18.96 14.53
CA ILE A 251 -7.87 -18.04 13.42
C ILE A 251 -6.70 -18.07 12.43
N MET A 252 -5.44 -18.04 12.93
CA MET A 252 -4.25 -18.08 12.08
C MET A 252 -4.19 -19.35 11.23
N GLN A 253 -4.48 -20.49 11.81
CA GLN A 253 -4.53 -21.76 11.08
C GLN A 253 -5.67 -21.82 10.06
N ARG A 254 -6.89 -21.49 10.50
CA ARG A 254 -8.10 -21.63 9.68
C ARG A 254 -8.12 -20.71 8.46
N MET A 255 -7.58 -19.49 8.58
CA MET A 255 -7.44 -18.58 7.44
C MET A 255 -6.30 -18.99 6.48
N ASN A 256 -5.44 -19.93 6.88
CA ASN A 256 -4.34 -20.51 6.09
C ASN A 256 -4.58 -22.01 5.78
N TYR A 257 -5.83 -22.40 5.59
CA TYR A 257 -6.24 -23.75 5.20
C TYR A 257 -5.73 -24.85 6.16
N ASN A 258 -5.79 -24.58 7.47
CA ASN A 258 -5.31 -25.41 8.58
C ASN A 258 -3.79 -25.63 8.60
N GLU A 259 -3.00 -24.79 7.91
CA GLU A 259 -1.54 -24.82 8.01
C GLU A 259 -1.09 -24.21 9.35
N THR A 260 -0.25 -24.90 10.07
CA THR A 260 0.27 -24.49 11.39
C THR A 260 1.71 -23.97 11.33
N ASN A 261 2.39 -24.22 10.22
CA ASN A 261 3.77 -23.82 10.01
C ASN A 261 3.84 -22.66 9.03
N GLY A 262 4.27 -21.50 9.52
CA GLY A 262 4.23 -20.23 8.80
C GLY A 262 2.88 -19.51 8.94
N ILE A 263 2.94 -18.19 8.86
CA ILE A 263 1.78 -17.29 8.90
C ILE A 263 1.70 -16.47 7.62
N LEU A 264 0.50 -16.01 7.28
CA LEU A 264 0.23 -15.26 6.05
C LEU A 264 0.98 -13.92 6.05
N VAL A 265 1.75 -13.67 4.99
CA VAL A 265 2.50 -12.42 4.81
C VAL A 265 1.63 -11.37 4.12
N GLY A 266 1.61 -10.15 4.65
CA GLY A 266 0.90 -8.99 4.09
C GLY A 266 -0.08 -8.36 5.05
N PRO A 267 -1.01 -9.09 5.68
CA PRO A 267 -1.92 -8.54 6.67
C PRO A 267 -1.21 -8.02 7.92
N GLU A 268 -1.68 -6.90 8.47
CA GLU A 268 -1.19 -6.35 9.74
C GLU A 268 -1.51 -7.28 10.92
N PHE A 269 -2.62 -8.02 10.82
CA PHE A 269 -3.01 -9.04 11.79
C PHE A 269 -1.90 -10.06 12.05
N SER A 270 -1.24 -10.52 10.98
CA SER A 270 -0.10 -11.45 11.09
C SER A 270 1.14 -10.79 11.71
N ARG A 271 1.37 -9.49 11.43
CA ARG A 271 2.50 -8.76 12.05
C ARG A 271 2.32 -8.60 13.54
N ILE A 272 1.10 -8.30 14.01
CA ILE A 272 0.82 -8.19 15.44
C ILE A 272 0.99 -9.54 16.13
N PHE A 273 0.61 -10.63 15.46
CA PHE A 273 0.83 -11.99 15.95
C PHE A 273 2.33 -12.26 16.18
N ALA A 274 3.15 -11.99 15.18
CA ALA A 274 4.60 -12.12 15.26
C ALA A 274 5.21 -11.20 16.34
N GLU A 275 4.69 -9.97 16.47
CA GLU A 275 5.13 -9.01 17.47
C GLU A 275 4.97 -9.53 18.89
N VAL A 276 3.85 -10.18 19.22
CA VAL A 276 3.63 -10.75 20.56
C VAL A 276 4.66 -11.84 20.88
N ILE A 277 4.99 -12.69 19.90
CA ILE A 277 6.00 -13.75 20.07
C ILE A 277 7.37 -13.13 20.29
N LEU A 278 7.77 -12.19 19.44
CA LEU A 278 9.09 -11.57 19.51
C LEU A 278 9.26 -10.72 20.79
N GLN A 279 8.20 -10.05 21.26
CA GLN A 279 8.26 -9.32 22.55
C GLN A 279 8.48 -10.24 23.75
N TYR A 280 7.98 -11.46 23.70
CA TYR A 280 8.30 -12.43 24.72
C TYR A 280 9.80 -12.80 24.71
N VAL A 281 10.36 -13.06 23.53
CA VAL A 281 11.80 -13.34 23.34
C VAL A 281 12.64 -12.16 23.87
N ASP A 282 12.32 -10.94 23.45
CA ASP A 282 13.01 -9.71 23.88
C ASP A 282 13.07 -9.58 25.40
N ARG A 283 11.93 -9.77 26.07
CA ARG A 283 11.84 -9.72 27.54
C ARG A 283 12.69 -10.79 28.23
N ARG A 284 12.69 -12.01 27.68
CA ARG A 284 13.47 -13.11 28.24
C ARG A 284 14.98 -12.86 28.10
N VAL A 285 15.44 -12.38 26.93
CA VAL A 285 16.83 -11.97 26.75
C VAL A 285 17.21 -10.85 27.72
N MET A 286 16.38 -9.83 27.86
CA MET A 286 16.60 -8.73 28.80
C MET A 286 16.70 -9.24 30.25
N ALA A 287 15.88 -10.23 30.64
CA ALA A 287 15.94 -10.83 31.97
C ALA A 287 17.24 -11.60 32.20
N ILE A 288 17.68 -12.42 31.23
CA ILE A 288 18.94 -13.18 31.29
C ILE A 288 20.15 -12.23 31.42
N LEU A 289 20.20 -11.18 30.58
CA LEU A 289 21.28 -10.20 30.66
C LEU A 289 21.31 -9.48 32.00
N LYS A 290 20.12 -9.17 32.57
CA LYS A 290 20.01 -8.54 33.88
C LYS A 290 20.47 -9.46 35.02
N GLU A 291 20.20 -10.77 34.98
CA GLU A 291 20.64 -11.75 35.94
C GLU A 291 22.17 -11.84 35.98
N GLU A 292 22.85 -11.67 34.83
CA GLU A 292 24.31 -11.62 34.72
C GLU A 292 24.89 -10.19 35.01
N GLY A 293 24.04 -9.25 35.46
CA GLY A 293 24.48 -7.92 35.88
C GLY A 293 24.50 -6.84 34.78
N TYR A 294 24.07 -7.16 33.57
CA TYR A 294 24.06 -6.21 32.47
C TYR A 294 22.75 -5.42 32.43
N VAL A 295 22.83 -4.09 32.50
CA VAL A 295 21.69 -3.16 32.57
C VAL A 295 21.49 -2.45 31.23
N VAL A 296 20.24 -2.37 30.78
CA VAL A 296 19.84 -1.66 29.56
C VAL A 296 20.19 -0.18 29.66
N ASN A 297 20.72 0.40 28.60
CA ASN A 297 21.20 1.78 28.49
C ASN A 297 22.45 2.12 29.34
N GLU A 298 23.05 1.17 30.04
CA GLU A 298 24.33 1.31 30.70
C GLU A 298 25.39 0.45 30.02
N HIS A 299 25.14 -0.84 29.92
CA HIS A 299 26.06 -1.81 29.33
C HIS A 299 25.73 -2.10 27.85
N TYR A 300 24.45 -2.01 27.48
CA TYR A 300 23.96 -2.20 26.11
C TYR A 300 22.69 -1.41 25.83
N ALA A 301 22.36 -1.24 24.55
CA ALA A 301 21.03 -0.82 24.11
C ALA A 301 20.58 -1.75 22.96
N CYS A 302 19.32 -2.14 22.97
CA CYS A 302 18.75 -2.95 21.91
C CYS A 302 17.46 -2.33 21.41
N TYR A 303 17.33 -2.29 20.08
CA TYR A 303 16.13 -1.84 19.39
C TYR A 303 15.74 -2.86 18.32
N ARG A 304 14.44 -3.08 18.16
CA ARG A 304 13.90 -4.01 17.15
C ARG A 304 12.81 -3.34 16.31
N TYR A 305 12.95 -3.46 15.01
CA TYR A 305 11.91 -3.07 14.06
C TYR A 305 11.40 -4.30 13.31
N VAL A 306 10.26 -4.83 13.73
CA VAL A 306 9.65 -6.09 13.27
C VAL A 306 10.62 -7.27 13.53
N ASP A 307 11.37 -7.73 12.51
CA ASP A 307 12.35 -8.80 12.55
C ASP A 307 13.82 -8.32 12.51
N ASP A 308 14.06 -7.02 12.31
CA ASP A 308 15.41 -6.41 12.30
C ASP A 308 15.82 -5.93 13.69
N PHE A 309 16.97 -6.38 14.18
CA PHE A 309 17.54 -6.01 15.49
C PHE A 309 18.75 -5.10 15.34
N PHE A 310 18.92 -4.20 16.31
CA PHE A 310 20.01 -3.24 16.47
C PHE A 310 20.54 -3.35 17.89
N PHE A 311 21.66 -4.06 18.10
CA PHE A 311 22.25 -4.28 19.41
C PHE A 311 23.53 -3.46 19.54
N TYR A 312 23.53 -2.49 20.46
CA TYR A 312 24.63 -1.58 20.73
C TYR A 312 25.36 -2.02 21.99
N TYR A 313 26.69 -2.03 21.96
CA TYR A 313 27.50 -2.52 23.07
C TYR A 313 28.91 -1.91 23.06
N ASN A 314 29.62 -2.04 24.19
CA ASN A 314 31.05 -1.73 24.33
C ASN A 314 31.86 -2.98 24.70
N ASP A 315 31.27 -3.88 25.51
CA ASP A 315 31.93 -5.13 25.94
C ASP A 315 31.49 -6.31 25.04
N PRO A 316 32.40 -6.98 24.33
CA PRO A 316 32.09 -8.16 23.52
C PRO A 316 31.39 -9.30 24.30
N ASN A 317 31.68 -9.47 25.60
CA ASN A 317 31.03 -10.50 26.40
C ASN A 317 29.53 -10.32 26.51
N VAL A 318 29.04 -9.05 26.52
CA VAL A 318 27.62 -8.74 26.51
C VAL A 318 26.96 -9.15 25.19
N LEU A 319 27.67 -8.95 24.06
CA LEU A 319 27.19 -9.40 22.76
C LEU A 319 27.10 -10.93 22.68
N ASP A 320 28.14 -11.63 23.11
CA ASP A 320 28.18 -13.10 23.05
C ASP A 320 27.08 -13.71 23.89
N LEU A 321 26.84 -13.20 25.09
CA LEU A 321 25.74 -13.62 25.95
C LEU A 321 24.38 -13.30 25.34
N ALA A 322 24.22 -12.10 24.79
CA ALA A 322 22.96 -11.68 24.14
C ALA A 322 22.65 -12.58 22.93
N MET A 323 23.65 -12.80 22.05
CA MET A 323 23.46 -13.59 20.83
C MET A 323 23.17 -15.08 21.15
N SER A 324 23.89 -15.69 22.11
CA SER A 324 23.57 -17.06 22.55
C SER A 324 22.18 -17.17 23.17
N SER A 325 21.73 -16.14 23.91
CA SER A 325 20.40 -16.07 24.50
C SER A 325 19.31 -15.92 23.42
N PHE A 326 19.52 -15.02 22.44
CA PHE A 326 18.61 -14.87 21.30
C PHE A 326 18.54 -16.16 20.48
N GLU A 327 19.66 -16.78 20.13
CA GLU A 327 19.68 -18.04 19.38
C GLU A 327 18.90 -19.13 20.09
N SER A 328 19.13 -19.32 21.39
CA SER A 328 18.47 -20.35 22.20
C SER A 328 16.95 -20.11 22.26
N LEU A 329 16.53 -18.91 22.58
CA LEU A 329 15.12 -18.58 22.72
C LEU A 329 14.38 -18.60 21.38
N LEU A 330 14.97 -18.03 20.32
CA LEU A 330 14.39 -18.09 18.97
C LEU A 330 14.24 -19.56 18.50
N HIS A 331 15.23 -20.40 18.77
CA HIS A 331 15.17 -21.81 18.43
C HIS A 331 14.02 -22.55 19.15
N GLU A 332 13.75 -22.22 20.42
CA GLU A 332 12.58 -22.74 21.15
C GLU A 332 11.28 -22.44 20.38
N TYR A 333 11.17 -21.26 19.77
CA TYR A 333 10.03 -20.81 18.97
C TYR A 333 10.11 -21.22 17.48
N LYS A 334 11.03 -22.11 17.09
CA LYS A 334 11.26 -22.56 15.71
C LYS A 334 11.77 -21.45 14.77
N LEU A 335 12.35 -20.40 15.33
CA LEU A 335 12.96 -19.30 14.61
C LEU A 335 14.49 -19.40 14.66
N SER A 336 15.17 -18.75 13.72
CA SER A 336 16.64 -18.71 13.67
C SER A 336 17.14 -17.33 13.22
N ILE A 337 18.35 -16.99 13.64
CA ILE A 337 19.03 -15.76 13.22
C ILE A 337 19.61 -15.96 11.81
N SER A 338 19.50 -14.95 10.96
CA SER A 338 20.11 -14.94 9.63
C SER A 338 21.59 -14.58 9.72
N LYS A 339 22.47 -15.56 9.62
CA LYS A 339 23.92 -15.34 9.63
C LYS A 339 24.41 -14.48 8.46
N GLU A 340 23.76 -14.58 7.29
CA GLU A 340 24.12 -13.79 6.10
C GLU A 340 23.84 -12.28 6.23
N LYS A 341 22.96 -11.91 7.15
CA LYS A 341 22.54 -10.51 7.38
C LYS A 341 23.07 -9.95 8.69
N SER A 342 23.80 -10.74 9.46
CA SER A 342 24.46 -10.26 10.67
C SER A 342 25.68 -9.44 10.26
N VAL A 343 25.73 -8.19 10.70
CA VAL A 343 26.78 -7.21 10.32
C VAL A 343 27.16 -6.40 11.55
N ASP A 344 28.45 -6.26 11.77
CA ASP A 344 29.04 -5.41 12.78
C ASP A 344 29.45 -4.05 12.21
N TYR A 345 29.18 -3.00 12.96
CA TYR A 345 29.58 -1.63 12.67
C TYR A 345 30.34 -1.07 13.86
N GLU A 346 31.39 -0.32 13.53
CA GLU A 346 32.13 0.51 14.48
C GLU A 346 31.69 1.97 14.29
N ARG A 347 31.76 2.74 15.36
CA ARG A 347 31.44 4.17 15.31
C ARG A 347 32.38 4.94 14.37
N PRO A 348 31.90 5.79 13.45
CA PRO A 348 30.51 6.23 13.31
C PRO A 348 29.60 5.21 12.59
N PHE A 349 28.36 5.04 13.11
CA PHE A 349 27.39 4.07 12.57
C PHE A 349 26.72 4.57 11.29
N ILE A 350 27.50 4.73 10.24
CA ILE A 350 27.00 5.13 8.93
C ILE A 350 26.94 3.91 8.02
N THR A 351 25.71 3.58 7.58
CA THR A 351 25.53 2.49 6.61
C THR A 351 25.80 2.99 5.19
N PRO A 352 26.24 2.10 4.26
CA PRO A 352 26.36 2.43 2.84
C PRO A 352 25.07 3.07 2.27
N ILE A 353 23.91 2.62 2.73
CA ILE A 353 22.60 3.14 2.33
C ILE A 353 22.42 4.59 2.81
N SER A 354 22.81 4.90 4.06
CA SER A 354 22.72 6.26 4.61
C SER A 354 23.63 7.23 3.84
N MET A 355 24.85 6.81 3.55
CA MET A 355 25.78 7.59 2.73
C MET A 355 25.23 7.84 1.33
N ALA A 356 24.68 6.80 0.69
CA ALA A 356 24.06 6.94 -0.62
C ALA A 356 22.88 7.90 -0.60
N LYS A 357 22.02 7.88 0.43
CA LYS A 357 20.88 8.81 0.57
C LYS A 357 21.31 10.28 0.67
N ILE A 358 22.35 10.59 1.46
CA ILE A 358 22.91 11.95 1.57
C ILE A 358 23.42 12.44 0.21
N LYS A 359 24.21 11.59 -0.49
CA LYS A 359 24.73 11.93 -1.82
C LYS A 359 23.60 12.07 -2.86
N ILE A 360 22.54 11.27 -2.78
CA ILE A 360 21.35 11.37 -3.65
C ILE A 360 20.63 12.70 -3.45
N ASP A 361 20.41 13.13 -2.22
CA ASP A 361 19.75 14.43 -1.98
C ASP A 361 20.56 15.59 -2.54
N SER A 362 21.87 15.57 -2.34
CA SER A 362 22.80 16.54 -2.93
C SER A 362 22.77 16.49 -4.46
N LEU A 363 22.78 15.29 -5.06
CA LEU A 363 22.69 15.10 -6.51
C LEU A 363 21.36 15.62 -7.07
N LEU A 364 20.24 15.30 -6.44
CA LEU A 364 18.92 15.82 -6.84
C LEU A 364 18.86 17.35 -6.72
N THR A 365 19.43 17.91 -5.67
CA THR A 365 19.49 19.37 -5.47
C THR A 365 20.35 20.04 -6.54
N SER A 366 21.47 19.44 -6.94
CA SER A 366 22.36 20.00 -7.97
C SER A 366 21.85 19.84 -9.40
N THR A 367 21.10 18.78 -9.70
CA THR A 367 20.63 18.45 -11.07
C THR A 367 19.20 18.87 -11.35
N LEU A 368 18.36 18.98 -10.31
CA LEU A 368 16.98 19.49 -10.38
C LEU A 368 16.96 20.92 -9.82
N LYS A 369 17.53 21.88 -10.56
CA LYS A 369 17.68 23.25 -10.07
C LYS A 369 16.49 24.13 -10.45
N LEU A 370 16.00 24.86 -9.46
CA LEU A 370 15.26 26.10 -9.62
C LEU A 370 16.25 27.24 -9.36
N TYR A 371 16.65 27.96 -10.40
CA TYR A 371 17.39 29.19 -10.23
C TYR A 371 16.38 30.31 -10.09
N SER A 372 16.28 30.91 -8.90
CA SER A 372 15.71 32.23 -8.71
C SER A 372 16.85 33.24 -8.62
N VAL A 373 16.80 34.30 -9.42
CA VAL A 373 17.82 35.35 -9.43
C VAL A 373 17.78 36.20 -8.13
N ASN A 374 16.67 36.07 -7.37
CA ASN A 374 16.41 36.88 -6.18
C ASN A 374 16.42 36.13 -4.84
N ASP A 375 16.66 34.82 -4.83
CA ASP A 375 16.72 34.07 -3.56
C ASP A 375 18.15 34.05 -3.00
N GLN A 376 18.52 35.10 -2.31
CA GLN A 376 19.36 35.00 -1.12
C GLN A 376 18.40 34.54 0.01
N ASP A 377 18.65 33.33 0.53
CA ASP A 377 18.16 32.84 1.80
C ASP A 377 16.64 32.61 1.99
N ASP A 378 16.06 31.56 1.41
CA ASP A 378 14.79 31.03 1.92
C ASP A 378 14.75 29.49 2.03
N PHE A 379 15.81 28.89 2.57
CA PHE A 379 15.84 27.47 2.94
C PHE A 379 15.26 27.17 4.32
N GLY A 380 14.67 28.18 5.01
CA GLY A 380 14.31 28.09 6.44
C GLY A 380 12.86 28.39 6.84
N LYS A 381 12.00 28.82 5.92
CA LYS A 381 10.61 29.15 6.29
C LYS A 381 9.59 28.26 5.61
N ASP A 382 9.48 27.02 6.10
CA ASP A 382 8.49 26.02 5.64
C ASP A 382 7.07 26.24 6.20
N ASN A 383 6.74 27.38 6.82
CA ASN A 383 5.48 27.61 7.57
C ASN A 383 4.65 28.81 7.08
N GLU A 384 4.83 29.29 5.86
CA GLU A 384 3.77 30.15 5.31
C GLU A 384 2.58 29.27 4.94
N GLU A 385 1.52 29.40 5.73
CA GLU A 385 0.19 28.85 5.43
C GLU A 385 -0.16 29.20 3.99
N LEU A 386 -0.38 28.17 3.17
CA LEU A 386 -0.85 28.30 1.80
C LEU A 386 -2.22 28.97 1.87
N GLU A 387 -2.29 30.28 1.68
CA GLU A 387 -3.57 30.95 1.44
C GLU A 387 -4.32 30.19 0.36
N GLU A 388 -5.59 29.87 0.63
CA GLU A 388 -6.47 29.21 -0.32
C GLU A 388 -6.47 30.03 -1.61
N ARG A 389 -6.27 29.36 -2.76
CA ARG A 389 -6.13 29.98 -4.10
C ARG A 389 -7.24 31.01 -4.39
N ASP A 390 -8.42 30.79 -3.85
CA ASP A 390 -9.61 31.61 -4.08
C ASP A 390 -9.60 32.96 -3.32
N LYS A 391 -8.65 33.18 -2.41
CA LYS A 391 -8.58 34.38 -1.56
C LYS A 391 -7.50 35.38 -1.95
N VAL A 392 -6.67 35.08 -2.96
CA VAL A 392 -5.63 36.00 -3.41
C VAL A 392 -6.29 37.16 -4.17
N ALA A 393 -6.37 38.34 -3.55
CA ALA A 393 -6.83 39.55 -4.20
C ALA A 393 -5.87 39.94 -5.35
N PHE A 394 -6.39 40.64 -6.37
CA PHE A 394 -5.54 41.20 -7.42
C PHE A 394 -4.56 42.20 -6.82
N ASP A 395 -3.26 42.02 -7.11
CA ASP A 395 -2.18 42.80 -6.55
C ASP A 395 -1.17 43.13 -7.65
N VAL A 396 -1.07 44.42 -7.99
CA VAL A 396 -0.19 44.94 -9.04
C VAL A 396 1.29 44.65 -8.74
N GLU A 397 1.68 44.69 -7.48
CA GLU A 397 3.07 44.46 -7.08
C GLU A 397 3.45 42.98 -7.29
N LYS A 398 2.56 42.05 -6.95
CA LYS A 398 2.73 40.61 -7.25
C LYS A 398 2.81 40.34 -8.76
N VAL A 399 2.04 41.08 -9.57
CA VAL A 399 2.09 40.96 -11.04
C VAL A 399 3.43 41.46 -11.58
N LYS A 400 3.92 42.58 -11.11
CA LYS A 400 5.26 43.10 -11.50
C LYS A 400 6.34 42.10 -11.10
N GLN A 401 6.33 41.62 -9.89
CA GLN A 401 7.25 40.56 -9.43
C GLN A 401 7.19 39.31 -10.31
N ALA A 402 5.98 38.83 -10.70
CA ALA A 402 5.83 37.67 -11.57
C ALA A 402 6.32 37.92 -13.01
N LEU A 403 6.22 39.16 -13.52
CA LEU A 403 6.74 39.57 -14.84
C LEU A 403 8.27 39.67 -14.81
N GLU A 404 8.84 40.26 -13.77
CA GLU A 404 10.29 40.44 -13.57
C GLU A 404 10.98 39.13 -13.15
N CYS A 405 10.24 38.17 -12.63
CA CYS A 405 10.77 36.89 -12.17
C CYS A 405 11.58 36.20 -13.29
N LYS A 406 12.89 36.07 -13.08
CA LYS A 406 13.79 35.35 -13.98
C LYS A 406 14.05 33.94 -13.51
N ASP A 407 13.02 33.27 -12.96
CA ASP A 407 13.13 31.88 -12.57
C ASP A 407 13.48 31.01 -13.77
N TYR A 408 14.57 30.29 -13.65
CA TYR A 408 15.00 29.31 -14.63
C TYR A 408 14.98 27.91 -14.02
N ILE A 409 14.20 27.02 -14.62
CA ILE A 409 14.10 25.63 -14.19
C ILE A 409 14.85 24.77 -15.18
N TYR A 410 15.75 23.95 -14.65
CA TYR A 410 16.57 23.09 -15.48
C TYR A 410 16.69 21.69 -14.87
N VAL A 411 16.61 20.69 -15.73
CA VAL A 411 16.89 19.28 -15.40
C VAL A 411 18.01 18.79 -16.30
N ASN A 412 19.13 18.41 -15.70
CA ASN A 412 20.20 17.73 -16.42
C ASN A 412 20.09 16.22 -16.23
N SER A 413 19.17 15.58 -16.96
CA SER A 413 18.92 14.14 -16.88
C SER A 413 20.18 13.30 -17.21
N ARG A 414 21.01 13.74 -18.14
CA ARG A 414 22.25 13.03 -18.52
C ARG A 414 23.28 13.01 -17.40
N GLU A 415 23.51 14.15 -16.77
CA GLU A 415 24.40 14.29 -15.62
C GLU A 415 23.88 13.50 -14.43
N PHE A 416 22.57 13.63 -14.14
CA PHE A 416 21.93 12.86 -13.08
C PHE A 416 22.14 11.36 -13.29
N ASN A 417 21.79 10.81 -14.45
CA ASN A 417 21.88 9.39 -14.73
C ASN A 417 23.30 8.85 -14.60
N ARG A 418 24.32 9.62 -15.05
CA ARG A 418 25.74 9.25 -14.94
C ARG A 418 26.19 9.26 -13.48
N SER A 419 25.91 10.34 -12.76
CA SER A 419 26.34 10.49 -11.37
C SER A 419 25.62 9.54 -10.44
N PHE A 420 24.34 9.23 -10.71
CA PHE A 420 23.59 8.24 -9.94
C PHE A 420 24.19 6.83 -10.06
N LYS A 421 24.60 6.42 -11.26
CA LYS A 421 25.29 5.12 -11.45
C LYS A 421 26.64 5.08 -10.70
N SER A 422 27.45 6.14 -10.77
CA SER A 422 28.71 6.24 -10.01
C SER A 422 28.46 6.11 -8.52
N LEU A 423 27.46 6.83 -8.01
CA LEU A 423 27.08 6.79 -6.60
C LEU A 423 26.68 5.39 -6.12
N MET A 424 25.91 4.64 -6.92
CA MET A 424 25.53 3.26 -6.60
C MET A 424 26.75 2.35 -6.46
N ILE A 425 27.70 2.46 -7.41
CA ILE A 425 28.94 1.65 -7.40
C ILE A 425 29.83 2.05 -6.23
N GLU A 426 30.07 3.34 -6.03
CA GLU A 426 30.94 3.88 -4.95
C GLU A 426 30.48 3.45 -3.55
N ASN A 427 29.18 3.40 -3.31
CA ASN A 427 28.63 3.04 -2.00
C ASN A 427 28.22 1.56 -1.92
N ASN A 428 28.44 0.77 -2.97
CA ASN A 428 28.08 -0.66 -3.04
C ASN A 428 26.58 -0.88 -2.67
N VAL A 429 25.69 -0.06 -3.20
CA VAL A 429 24.23 -0.15 -2.99
C VAL A 429 23.51 -0.54 -4.26
N THR A 430 22.40 -1.24 -4.10
CA THR A 430 21.54 -1.64 -5.23
C THR A 430 20.32 -0.73 -5.35
N GLY A 431 19.68 -0.72 -6.53
CA GLY A 431 18.44 0.03 -6.73
C GLY A 431 17.35 -0.33 -5.71
N LYS A 432 17.32 -1.57 -5.24
CA LYS A 432 16.39 -1.99 -4.18
C LYS A 432 16.53 -1.14 -2.92
N ASP A 433 17.73 -0.76 -2.54
CA ASP A 433 18.04 -0.13 -1.26
C ASP A 433 17.72 1.37 -1.25
N ILE A 434 17.85 2.03 -2.41
CA ILE A 434 17.78 3.50 -2.50
C ILE A 434 16.63 4.03 -3.37
N MET A 435 16.04 3.20 -4.24
CA MET A 435 15.09 3.68 -5.25
C MET A 435 13.83 4.30 -4.64
N ASN A 436 13.29 3.69 -3.60
CA ASN A 436 12.11 4.21 -2.90
C ASN A 436 12.36 5.61 -2.31
N TYR A 437 13.55 5.81 -1.72
CA TYR A 437 13.97 7.11 -1.20
C TYR A 437 14.14 8.13 -2.33
N THR A 438 14.88 7.76 -3.37
CA THR A 438 15.15 8.66 -4.52
C THR A 438 13.85 9.15 -5.17
N LEU A 439 12.89 8.24 -5.44
CA LEU A 439 11.60 8.61 -6.01
C LEU A 439 10.76 9.46 -5.05
N ALA A 440 10.80 9.20 -3.74
CA ALA A 440 10.06 10.00 -2.76
C ALA A 440 10.61 11.44 -2.67
N VAL A 441 11.93 11.61 -2.63
CA VAL A 441 12.57 12.94 -2.64
C VAL A 441 12.30 13.67 -3.95
N THR A 442 12.39 12.96 -5.10
CA THR A 442 12.05 13.53 -6.41
C THR A 442 10.61 14.02 -6.45
N ALA A 443 9.65 13.23 -5.93
CA ALA A 443 8.25 13.63 -5.85
C ALA A 443 8.04 14.88 -5.00
N SER A 444 8.69 14.95 -3.83
CA SER A 444 8.60 16.12 -2.93
C SER A 444 9.18 17.39 -3.56
N LYS A 445 10.36 17.29 -4.20
CA LYS A 445 10.97 18.42 -4.91
C LYS A 445 10.11 18.89 -6.10
N LEU A 446 9.57 17.94 -6.88
CA LEU A 446 8.65 18.25 -7.98
C LEU A 446 7.40 18.98 -7.48
N GLU A 447 6.75 18.49 -6.43
CA GLU A 447 5.54 19.09 -5.88
C GLU A 447 5.77 20.54 -5.43
N ARG A 448 6.87 20.79 -4.71
CA ARG A 448 7.23 22.15 -4.26
C ARG A 448 7.41 23.10 -5.45
N LEU A 449 8.10 22.64 -6.48
CA LEU A 449 8.33 23.41 -7.69
C LEU A 449 7.04 23.69 -8.45
N LEU A 450 6.20 22.67 -8.67
CA LEU A 450 4.92 22.84 -9.35
C LEU A 450 4.03 23.85 -8.62
N LYS A 451 4.01 23.83 -7.28
CA LYS A 451 3.26 24.81 -6.47
C LYS A 451 3.80 26.24 -6.62
N LYS A 452 5.12 26.41 -6.64
CA LYS A 452 5.75 27.73 -6.81
C LYS A 452 5.39 28.34 -8.16
N ILE A 453 5.53 27.56 -9.23
CA ILE A 453 5.22 28.03 -10.59
C ILE A 453 3.72 28.27 -10.79
N ASP A 454 2.88 27.43 -10.20
CA ASP A 454 1.43 27.57 -10.28
C ASP A 454 0.96 28.93 -9.69
N ARG A 455 1.58 29.39 -8.63
CA ARG A 455 1.31 30.74 -8.07
C ARG A 455 1.61 31.84 -9.10
N ASN A 456 2.75 31.78 -9.77
CA ASN A 456 3.13 32.78 -10.78
C ASN A 456 2.19 32.73 -11.99
N ILE A 457 1.83 31.53 -12.47
CA ILE A 457 0.85 31.35 -13.55
C ILE A 457 -0.50 31.94 -13.15
N PHE A 458 -0.96 31.69 -11.92
CA PHE A 458 -2.21 32.21 -11.41
C PHE A 458 -2.24 33.72 -11.36
N VAL A 459 -1.19 34.36 -10.84
CA VAL A 459 -1.05 35.84 -10.78
C VAL A 459 -1.06 36.46 -12.17
N LEU A 460 -0.31 35.89 -13.14
CA LEU A 460 -0.28 36.37 -14.52
C LEU A 460 -1.63 36.24 -15.24
N ARG A 461 -2.36 35.14 -15.01
CA ARG A 461 -3.69 34.94 -15.59
C ARG A 461 -4.72 35.90 -15.01
N LYS A 462 -4.64 36.14 -13.69
CA LYS A 462 -5.51 37.11 -13.04
C LYS A 462 -5.25 38.55 -13.55
N ALA A 463 -4.00 38.89 -13.85
CA ALA A 463 -3.65 40.15 -14.49
C ALA A 463 -4.28 40.27 -15.89
N ILE A 464 -4.32 39.19 -16.67
CA ILE A 464 -4.99 39.15 -17.96
C ILE A 464 -6.53 39.37 -17.81
N ASP A 465 -7.14 38.72 -16.82
CA ASP A 465 -8.60 38.89 -16.56
C ASP A 465 -8.94 40.32 -16.11
N GLU A 466 -8.00 41.03 -15.48
CA GLU A 466 -8.14 42.45 -15.10
C GLU A 466 -7.68 43.43 -16.20
N HIS A 467 -7.30 42.93 -17.38
CA HIS A 467 -6.74 43.71 -18.49
C HIS A 467 -5.48 44.53 -18.14
N TYR A 468 -4.70 44.06 -17.14
CA TYR A 468 -3.47 44.70 -16.72
C TYR A 468 -2.27 44.09 -17.45
N GLU A 469 -1.51 44.90 -18.22
CA GLU A 469 -0.35 44.47 -19.00
C GLU A 469 -0.57 43.16 -19.77
N GLU A 470 -1.73 42.95 -20.32
CA GLU A 470 -2.21 41.69 -20.90
C GLU A 470 -1.23 41.10 -21.92
N ASN A 471 -0.66 41.90 -22.82
CA ASN A 471 0.26 41.42 -23.84
C ASN A 471 1.57 40.87 -23.24
N GLU A 472 2.08 41.52 -22.19
CA GLU A 472 3.33 41.10 -21.50
C GLU A 472 3.08 39.86 -20.67
N CYS A 473 1.96 39.80 -19.95
CA CYS A 473 1.54 38.60 -19.22
C CYS A 473 1.38 37.39 -20.15
N ARG A 474 0.75 37.56 -21.34
CA ARG A 474 0.64 36.50 -22.35
C ARG A 474 1.99 36.02 -22.85
N LYS A 475 2.93 36.92 -23.19
CA LYS A 475 4.29 36.58 -23.61
C LYS A 475 5.03 35.81 -22.50
N LYS A 476 4.90 36.27 -21.26
CA LYS A 476 5.51 35.61 -20.10
C LYS A 476 4.96 34.20 -19.89
N LEU A 477 3.65 33.99 -19.99
CA LEU A 477 3.03 32.67 -19.89
C LEU A 477 3.58 31.69 -20.94
N VAL A 478 3.73 32.13 -22.21
CA VAL A 478 4.32 31.30 -23.27
C VAL A 478 5.76 30.90 -22.93
N SER A 479 6.54 31.82 -22.36
CA SER A 479 7.91 31.53 -21.90
C SER A 479 7.91 30.49 -20.77
N VAL A 480 7.01 30.66 -19.79
CA VAL A 480 6.84 29.71 -18.67
C VAL A 480 6.40 28.34 -19.20
N GLU A 481 5.50 28.28 -20.17
CA GLU A 481 5.10 26.99 -20.79
C GLU A 481 6.27 26.27 -21.43
N LYS A 482 7.10 26.93 -22.20
CA LYS A 482 8.28 26.35 -22.85
C LYS A 482 9.28 25.81 -21.84
N MET A 483 9.49 26.57 -20.76
CA MET A 483 10.35 26.15 -19.66
C MET A 483 9.79 24.92 -18.95
N MET A 484 8.50 24.92 -18.63
CA MET A 484 7.82 23.79 -17.98
C MET A 484 7.85 22.52 -18.82
N LEU A 485 7.65 22.64 -20.13
CA LEU A 485 7.73 21.49 -21.02
C LEU A 485 9.10 20.81 -20.94
N ARG A 486 10.18 21.60 -21.07
CA ARG A 486 11.56 21.06 -20.96
C ARG A 486 11.82 20.41 -19.61
N TYR A 487 11.35 21.03 -18.55
CA TYR A 487 11.49 20.51 -17.20
C TYR A 487 10.74 19.20 -17.02
N LEU A 488 9.45 19.14 -17.41
CA LEU A 488 8.63 17.93 -17.25
C LEU A 488 9.17 16.76 -18.08
N VAL A 489 9.62 17.02 -19.32
CA VAL A 489 10.27 15.99 -20.15
C VAL A 489 11.55 15.48 -19.49
N GLY A 490 12.38 16.39 -18.95
CA GLY A 490 13.62 16.01 -18.25
C GLY A 490 13.35 15.19 -16.96
N ILE A 491 12.34 15.56 -16.18
CA ILE A 491 11.92 14.78 -15.00
C ILE A 491 11.43 13.39 -15.40
N LEU A 492 10.63 13.29 -16.47
CA LEU A 492 10.17 11.98 -16.98
C LEU A 492 11.36 11.12 -17.39
N ASP A 493 12.38 11.66 -18.06
CA ASP A 493 13.61 10.93 -18.37
C ASP A 493 14.30 10.40 -17.10
N VAL A 494 14.41 11.20 -16.06
CA VAL A 494 15.04 10.83 -14.79
C VAL A 494 14.25 9.71 -14.10
N ILE A 495 12.94 9.87 -13.91
CA ILE A 495 12.15 8.90 -13.14
C ILE A 495 12.00 7.56 -13.87
N PHE A 496 11.88 7.54 -15.20
CA PHE A 496 11.82 6.29 -15.96
C PHE A 496 13.19 5.60 -16.03
N PHE A 497 14.29 6.36 -16.06
CA PHE A 497 15.63 5.79 -15.88
C PHE A 497 15.76 5.10 -14.51
N LEU A 498 15.38 5.78 -13.43
CA LEU A 498 15.37 5.21 -12.09
C LEU A 498 14.52 3.94 -12.02
N TYR A 499 13.30 3.98 -12.55
CA TYR A 499 12.40 2.84 -12.55
C TYR A 499 12.95 1.63 -13.33
N SER A 500 13.73 1.85 -14.38
CA SER A 500 14.31 0.77 -15.18
C SER A 500 15.20 -0.17 -14.39
N ASP A 501 15.86 0.32 -13.35
CA ASP A 501 16.75 -0.45 -12.48
C ASP A 501 15.98 -1.28 -11.42
N CYS A 502 14.85 -0.78 -10.94
CA CYS A 502 14.10 -1.42 -9.86
C CYS A 502 12.59 -1.47 -10.11
N LYS A 503 12.14 -2.48 -10.85
CA LYS A 503 10.72 -2.68 -11.22
C LYS A 503 10.00 -3.51 -10.15
N ARG A 504 9.57 -2.86 -9.05
CA ARG A 504 8.86 -3.48 -7.92
C ARG A 504 7.54 -2.76 -7.66
N VAL A 505 6.61 -3.39 -6.93
CA VAL A 505 5.30 -2.79 -6.62
C VAL A 505 5.45 -1.41 -5.96
N ASN A 506 6.29 -1.30 -4.92
CA ASN A 506 6.47 -0.03 -4.19
C ASN A 506 7.03 1.08 -5.10
N THR A 507 8.03 0.75 -5.92
CA THR A 507 8.59 1.71 -6.88
C THR A 507 7.57 2.09 -7.95
N THR A 508 6.77 1.13 -8.43
CA THR A 508 5.68 1.39 -9.39
C THR A 508 4.62 2.31 -8.80
N LEU A 509 4.19 2.09 -7.55
CA LEU A 509 3.23 2.97 -6.88
C LEU A 509 3.75 4.40 -6.72
N LYS A 510 5.04 4.57 -6.37
CA LYS A 510 5.67 5.90 -6.31
C LYS A 510 5.77 6.56 -7.67
N MET A 511 6.13 5.79 -8.70
CA MET A 511 6.10 6.27 -10.10
C MET A 511 4.71 6.73 -10.51
N MET A 512 3.68 5.91 -10.24
CA MET A 512 2.29 6.27 -10.54
C MET A 512 1.86 7.57 -9.84
N ASN A 513 2.32 7.80 -8.60
CA ASN A 513 2.02 9.04 -7.88
C ASN A 513 2.66 10.25 -8.57
N ILE A 514 3.94 10.18 -8.94
CA ILE A 514 4.62 11.26 -9.67
C ILE A 514 3.95 11.52 -11.02
N LEU A 515 3.65 10.45 -11.78
CA LEU A 515 2.97 10.58 -13.07
C LEU A 515 1.57 11.19 -12.93
N ASN A 516 0.82 10.79 -11.90
CA ASN A 516 -0.50 11.34 -11.62
C ASN A 516 -0.44 12.84 -11.25
N ASP A 517 0.53 13.25 -10.44
CA ASP A 517 0.76 14.66 -10.10
C ASP A 517 1.05 15.49 -11.36
N ILE A 518 1.89 14.98 -12.27
CA ILE A 518 2.18 15.61 -13.57
C ILE A 518 0.91 15.69 -14.44
N ILE A 519 0.18 14.58 -14.58
CA ILE A 519 -1.03 14.50 -15.42
C ILE A 519 -2.09 15.51 -14.92
N ILE A 520 -2.33 15.57 -13.62
CA ILE A 520 -3.30 16.51 -13.03
C ILE A 520 -2.84 17.95 -13.20
N TYR A 521 -1.56 18.22 -12.95
CA TYR A 521 -1.00 19.56 -13.10
C TYR A 521 -1.16 20.07 -14.54
N VAL A 522 -0.80 19.26 -15.52
CA VAL A 522 -0.89 19.58 -16.96
C VAL A 522 -2.34 19.69 -17.42
N SER A 523 -3.25 18.87 -16.88
CA SER A 523 -4.69 18.91 -17.20
C SER A 523 -5.47 20.01 -16.50
N GLY A 524 -4.84 20.73 -15.57
CA GLY A 524 -5.48 21.72 -14.73
C GLY A 524 -6.15 22.84 -15.53
N LYS A 525 -7.19 23.44 -14.93
CA LYS A 525 -7.92 24.58 -15.46
C LYS A 525 -7.82 25.75 -14.49
N TYR A 526 -7.96 26.93 -15.03
CA TYR A 526 -8.08 28.19 -14.32
C TYR A 526 -9.51 28.72 -14.48
N GLU A 527 -10.18 29.12 -13.41
CA GLU A 527 -11.50 29.73 -13.45
C GLU A 527 -11.35 31.24 -13.60
N CYS A 528 -11.90 31.81 -14.69
CA CYS A 528 -11.95 33.24 -14.97
C CYS A 528 -13.11 33.90 -14.21
N LYS A 529 -13.08 35.25 -14.08
CA LYS A 529 -14.15 36.05 -13.44
C LYS A 529 -15.52 35.80 -14.03
N ASP A 530 -15.60 35.57 -15.34
CA ASP A 530 -16.85 35.38 -16.10
C ASP A 530 -17.44 33.96 -15.96
N GLY A 531 -16.90 33.14 -15.06
CA GLY A 531 -17.33 31.74 -14.85
C GLY A 531 -16.87 30.75 -15.92
N HIS A 532 -16.07 31.19 -16.89
CA HIS A 532 -15.44 30.32 -17.87
C HIS A 532 -14.15 29.71 -17.31
N SER A 533 -13.91 28.42 -17.61
CA SER A 533 -12.65 27.78 -17.24
C SER A 533 -11.71 27.66 -18.43
N VAL A 534 -10.52 28.24 -18.30
CA VAL A 534 -9.46 28.22 -19.30
C VAL A 534 -8.42 27.17 -18.92
N SER A 535 -7.90 26.44 -19.90
CA SER A 535 -6.84 25.45 -19.67
C SER A 535 -5.58 26.11 -19.14
N ARG A 536 -4.92 25.50 -18.13
CA ARG A 536 -3.68 26.01 -17.55
C ARG A 536 -2.55 26.11 -18.59
N PHE A 537 -2.46 25.15 -19.46
CA PHE A 537 -1.46 25.04 -20.51
C PHE A 537 -2.09 24.85 -21.90
N SER A 538 -1.32 25.13 -22.93
CA SER A 538 -1.70 24.89 -24.31
C SER A 538 -1.93 23.42 -24.63
N SER A 539 -2.71 23.13 -25.65
CA SER A 539 -2.92 21.75 -26.12
C SER A 539 -1.63 21.08 -26.61
N SER A 540 -0.68 21.87 -27.19
CA SER A 540 0.62 21.37 -27.65
C SER A 540 1.44 20.85 -26.47
N LEU A 541 1.58 21.61 -25.38
CA LEU A 541 2.31 21.15 -24.19
C LEU A 541 1.71 19.89 -23.60
N LYS A 542 0.38 19.83 -23.50
CA LYS A 542 -0.31 18.64 -23.00
C LYS A 542 -0.06 17.42 -23.87
N ASP A 543 -0.14 17.56 -25.19
CA ASP A 543 0.09 16.48 -26.13
C ASP A 543 1.54 15.96 -26.02
N GLU A 544 2.53 16.86 -25.95
CA GLU A 544 3.94 16.46 -25.82
C GLU A 544 4.21 15.71 -24.50
N VAL A 545 3.72 16.20 -23.38
CA VAL A 545 3.90 15.53 -22.08
C VAL A 545 3.19 14.17 -22.05
N PHE A 546 1.95 14.09 -22.53
CA PHE A 546 1.20 12.83 -22.54
C PHE A 546 1.79 11.81 -23.50
N ARG A 547 2.27 12.22 -24.69
CA ARG A 547 3.03 11.34 -25.61
C ARG A 547 4.33 10.86 -24.98
N LYS A 548 5.04 11.72 -24.24
CA LYS A 548 6.25 11.31 -23.54
C LYS A 548 5.93 10.24 -22.51
N ILE A 549 4.91 10.41 -21.67
CA ILE A 549 4.47 9.40 -20.68
C ILE A 549 4.06 8.09 -21.38
N GLN A 550 3.26 8.17 -22.45
CA GLN A 550 2.86 7.00 -23.24
C GLN A 550 4.07 6.24 -23.82
N ASN A 551 5.02 6.97 -24.41
CA ASN A 551 6.21 6.38 -25.02
C ASN A 551 7.09 5.69 -23.97
N GLU A 552 7.34 6.31 -22.83
CA GLU A 552 8.14 5.72 -21.75
C GLU A 552 7.47 4.46 -21.18
N ILE A 553 6.16 4.51 -20.93
CA ILE A 553 5.42 3.32 -20.48
C ILE A 553 5.46 2.23 -21.57
N SER A 554 5.35 2.60 -22.86
CA SER A 554 5.49 1.66 -23.97
C SER A 554 6.86 0.99 -23.98
N ILE A 555 7.93 1.72 -23.70
CA ILE A 555 9.28 1.17 -23.55
C ILE A 555 9.32 0.17 -22.38
N VAL A 556 8.72 0.51 -21.23
CA VAL A 556 8.65 -0.41 -20.09
C VAL A 556 7.97 -1.73 -20.49
N PHE A 557 6.84 -1.71 -21.20
CA PHE A 557 6.13 -2.91 -21.65
C PHE A 557 6.94 -3.70 -22.68
N LYS A 558 7.64 -3.04 -23.61
CA LYS A 558 8.48 -3.71 -24.64
C LYS A 558 9.73 -4.35 -24.04
N THR A 559 10.33 -3.73 -23.03
CA THR A 559 11.60 -4.19 -22.42
C THR A 559 11.40 -5.16 -21.25
N THR A 560 10.19 -5.25 -20.72
CA THR A 560 9.86 -6.15 -19.60
C THR A 560 9.09 -7.34 -20.16
N LYS A 561 9.55 -8.55 -19.88
CA LYS A 561 8.78 -9.77 -20.17
C LYS A 561 7.75 -10.00 -19.07
N PHE A 562 6.59 -10.53 -19.45
CA PHE A 562 5.58 -10.95 -18.49
C PHE A 562 6.11 -12.08 -17.61
N ASP A 563 6.01 -11.92 -16.31
CA ASP A 563 6.49 -12.89 -15.32
C ASP A 563 5.28 -13.48 -14.58
N LEU A 564 5.03 -14.77 -14.76
CA LEU A 564 3.94 -15.48 -14.09
C LEU A 564 4.06 -15.45 -12.55
N ASN A 565 5.27 -15.26 -12.03
CA ASN A 565 5.49 -15.13 -10.58
C ASN A 565 5.36 -13.69 -10.05
N ALA A 566 5.37 -12.68 -10.93
CA ALA A 566 5.27 -11.27 -10.55
C ALA A 566 4.46 -10.52 -11.60
N GLN A 567 3.15 -10.73 -11.56
CA GLN A 567 2.25 -10.37 -12.66
C GLN A 567 1.81 -8.91 -12.64
N ILE A 568 1.78 -8.26 -11.47
CA ILE A 568 1.02 -7.02 -11.27
C ILE A 568 1.86 -5.74 -11.46
N GLU A 569 3.17 -5.77 -11.23
CA GLU A 569 4.01 -4.57 -11.14
C GLU A 569 3.94 -3.68 -12.38
N THR A 570 4.17 -4.27 -13.55
CA THR A 570 4.11 -3.52 -14.81
C THR A 570 2.67 -3.18 -15.21
N LEU A 571 1.70 -4.07 -14.90
CA LEU A 571 0.30 -3.86 -15.23
C LEU A 571 -0.30 -2.64 -14.53
N PHE A 572 0.25 -2.21 -13.40
CA PHE A 572 -0.22 -1.01 -12.71
C PHE A 572 -0.17 0.25 -13.57
N PHE A 573 0.78 0.36 -14.50
CA PHE A 573 0.82 1.49 -15.45
C PHE A 573 -0.39 1.56 -16.37
N LEU A 574 -1.10 0.45 -16.61
CA LEU A 574 -2.34 0.47 -17.38
C LEU A 574 -3.42 1.33 -16.69
N ILE A 575 -3.40 1.37 -15.35
CA ILE A 575 -4.32 2.22 -14.57
C ILE A 575 -3.98 3.70 -14.80
N THR A 576 -2.69 4.07 -14.80
CA THR A 576 -2.24 5.44 -15.10
C THR A 576 -2.59 5.84 -16.54
N ILE A 577 -2.29 5.00 -17.52
CA ILE A 577 -2.64 5.27 -18.93
C ILE A 577 -4.16 5.44 -19.09
N LYS A 578 -4.96 4.67 -18.36
CA LYS A 578 -6.42 4.80 -18.43
C LYS A 578 -6.94 6.13 -17.88
N SER A 579 -6.24 6.81 -17.00
CA SER A 579 -6.60 8.14 -16.50
C SER A 579 -6.34 9.25 -17.53
N MET A 580 -5.50 8.99 -18.53
CA MET A 580 -5.21 9.92 -19.62
C MET A 580 -6.30 9.88 -20.72
N PRO A 581 -6.37 10.88 -21.61
CA PRO A 581 -7.28 10.88 -22.75
C PRO A 581 -7.11 9.62 -23.63
N ARG A 582 -8.21 9.18 -24.26
CA ARG A 582 -8.25 7.90 -25.01
C ARG A 582 -7.20 7.76 -26.11
N GLN A 583 -6.81 8.85 -26.74
CA GLN A 583 -5.80 8.88 -27.82
C GLN A 583 -4.41 8.42 -27.38
N TYR A 584 -4.12 8.42 -26.08
CA TYR A 584 -2.84 7.96 -25.50
C TYR A 584 -2.90 6.52 -24.98
N ARG A 585 -3.90 5.74 -25.35
CA ARG A 585 -3.95 4.31 -25.03
C ARG A 585 -2.80 3.56 -25.69
N LEU A 586 -2.31 2.52 -25.01
CA LEU A 586 -1.31 1.63 -25.57
C LEU A 586 -1.88 0.82 -26.72
N ASP A 587 -1.05 0.52 -27.70
CA ASP A 587 -1.42 -0.35 -28.82
C ASP A 587 -1.78 -1.76 -28.31
N ALA A 588 -2.85 -2.33 -28.85
CA ALA A 588 -3.30 -3.67 -28.52
C ALA A 588 -2.25 -4.75 -28.87
N ALA A 589 -1.56 -4.61 -30.00
CA ALA A 589 -0.50 -5.53 -30.40
C ALA A 589 0.68 -5.53 -29.43
N MET A 590 1.01 -4.38 -28.84
CA MET A 590 2.07 -4.29 -27.83
C MET A 590 1.68 -5.01 -26.54
N LEU A 591 0.42 -4.89 -26.09
CA LEU A 591 -0.07 -5.63 -24.93
C LEU A 591 -0.10 -7.15 -25.19
N GLU A 592 -0.43 -7.56 -26.41
CA GLU A 592 -0.35 -8.95 -26.81
C GLU A 592 1.09 -9.47 -26.75
N GLN A 593 2.04 -8.72 -27.28
CA GLN A 593 3.46 -9.05 -27.21
C GLN A 593 3.95 -9.15 -25.74
N TYR A 594 3.50 -8.26 -24.88
CA TYR A 594 3.83 -8.31 -23.46
C TYR A 594 3.30 -9.58 -22.79
N LEU A 595 2.09 -10.04 -23.17
CA LEU A 595 1.44 -11.24 -22.62
C LEU A 595 1.90 -12.53 -23.32
N GLN A 596 3.14 -12.59 -23.79
CA GLN A 596 3.77 -13.77 -24.39
C GLN A 596 4.85 -14.35 -23.45
N ASP A 597 5.02 -15.66 -23.55
CA ASP A 597 6.12 -16.36 -22.87
C ASP A 597 7.48 -16.11 -23.57
N ALA A 598 8.53 -16.71 -23.04
CA ALA A 598 9.88 -16.59 -23.60
C ALA A 598 10.01 -17.14 -25.04
N ARG A 599 9.07 -17.97 -25.50
CA ARG A 599 9.02 -18.58 -26.85
C ARG A 599 8.13 -17.78 -27.79
N GLY A 600 7.58 -16.63 -27.38
CA GLY A 600 6.66 -15.82 -28.16
C GLY A 600 5.23 -16.39 -28.26
N LYS A 601 4.92 -17.43 -27.51
CA LYS A 601 3.57 -17.97 -27.41
C LYS A 601 2.76 -17.18 -26.38
N ARG A 602 1.52 -16.86 -26.71
CA ARG A 602 0.60 -16.22 -25.77
C ARG A 602 0.41 -17.10 -24.53
N ILE A 603 0.53 -16.50 -23.35
CA ILE A 603 0.37 -17.21 -22.08
C ILE A 603 -1.04 -17.79 -21.96
N ASP A 604 -1.17 -18.90 -21.25
CA ASP A 604 -2.49 -19.42 -20.89
C ASP A 604 -3.16 -18.46 -19.88
N PRO A 605 -4.33 -17.90 -20.21
CA PRO A 605 -5.00 -16.92 -19.35
C PRO A 605 -5.47 -17.51 -18.00
N SER A 606 -5.58 -18.85 -17.89
CA SER A 606 -5.89 -19.51 -16.62
C SER A 606 -4.78 -19.35 -15.56
N ASN A 607 -3.55 -19.08 -15.99
CA ASN A 607 -2.41 -18.82 -15.10
C ASN A 607 -2.36 -17.37 -14.58
N LEU A 608 -3.22 -16.48 -15.08
CA LEU A 608 -3.34 -15.14 -14.54
C LEU A 608 -4.04 -15.17 -13.18
N ASN A 609 -3.49 -14.43 -12.23
CA ASN A 609 -4.14 -14.25 -10.93
C ASN A 609 -5.30 -13.24 -11.02
N ALA A 610 -6.19 -13.26 -10.03
CA ALA A 610 -7.37 -12.40 -10.00
C ALA A 610 -7.03 -10.90 -10.12
N LEU A 611 -5.91 -10.44 -9.54
CA LEU A 611 -5.50 -9.04 -9.60
C LEU A 611 -5.10 -8.62 -11.01
N SER A 612 -4.37 -9.46 -11.73
CA SER A 612 -4.00 -9.22 -13.13
C SER A 612 -5.21 -9.21 -14.06
N ILE A 613 -6.13 -10.16 -13.85
CA ILE A 613 -7.40 -10.22 -14.57
C ILE A 613 -8.20 -8.93 -14.40
N VAL A 614 -8.34 -8.46 -13.17
CA VAL A 614 -9.07 -7.24 -12.84
C VAL A 614 -8.44 -6.00 -13.48
N ILE A 615 -7.10 -5.86 -13.43
CA ILE A 615 -6.40 -4.73 -14.07
C ILE A 615 -6.60 -4.75 -15.59
N LEU A 616 -6.46 -5.92 -16.23
CA LEU A 616 -6.66 -6.07 -17.67
C LEU A 616 -8.10 -5.75 -18.09
N LEU A 617 -9.10 -6.30 -17.41
CA LEU A 617 -10.50 -5.98 -17.65
C LEU A 617 -10.81 -4.49 -17.42
N TYR A 618 -10.25 -3.93 -16.34
CA TYR A 618 -10.36 -2.50 -16.08
C TYR A 618 -9.81 -1.70 -17.26
N TYR A 619 -8.61 -2.02 -17.74
CA TYR A 619 -7.97 -1.31 -18.84
C TYR A 619 -8.75 -1.45 -20.16
N TYR A 620 -9.12 -2.66 -20.55
CA TYR A 620 -9.85 -2.94 -21.79
C TYR A 620 -11.21 -2.23 -21.84
N GLY A 621 -11.95 -2.22 -20.74
CA GLY A 621 -13.24 -1.55 -20.65
C GLY A 621 -14.21 -1.98 -21.77
N ASN A 622 -14.88 -1.01 -22.39
CA ASN A 622 -15.81 -1.23 -23.50
C ASN A 622 -15.19 -0.88 -24.88
N ALA A 623 -13.87 -0.83 -25.00
CA ALA A 623 -13.25 -0.51 -26.28
C ALA A 623 -13.22 -1.74 -27.20
N ALA A 624 -13.83 -1.64 -28.39
CA ALA A 624 -13.98 -2.74 -29.35
C ALA A 624 -12.62 -3.35 -29.80
N ILE A 625 -11.55 -2.54 -29.83
CA ILE A 625 -10.20 -3.02 -30.17
C ILE A 625 -9.68 -4.11 -29.21
N TYR A 626 -10.25 -4.25 -28.01
CA TYR A 626 -9.87 -5.24 -27.02
C TYR A 626 -10.87 -6.40 -26.89
N ASP A 627 -11.88 -6.52 -27.75
CA ASP A 627 -12.93 -7.54 -27.59
C ASP A 627 -12.38 -8.98 -27.73
N SER A 628 -11.44 -9.22 -28.63
CA SER A 628 -10.76 -10.51 -28.76
C SER A 628 -9.95 -10.87 -27.50
N TYR A 629 -9.30 -9.87 -26.89
CA TYR A 629 -8.53 -10.05 -25.66
C TYR A 629 -9.43 -10.29 -24.45
N LYS A 630 -10.59 -9.64 -24.40
CA LYS A 630 -11.59 -9.93 -23.36
C LYS A 630 -12.12 -11.36 -23.46
N LYS A 631 -12.43 -11.84 -24.68
CA LYS A 631 -12.86 -13.25 -24.87
C LYS A 631 -11.80 -14.22 -24.39
N TRP A 632 -10.56 -14.04 -24.81
CA TRP A 632 -9.43 -14.84 -24.34
C TRP A 632 -9.29 -14.85 -22.82
N LEU A 633 -9.46 -13.69 -22.17
CA LEU A 633 -9.39 -13.57 -20.72
C LEU A 633 -10.55 -14.29 -20.02
N LEU A 634 -11.77 -14.19 -20.55
CA LEU A 634 -12.96 -14.87 -20.04
C LEU A 634 -12.88 -16.40 -20.18
N GLU A 635 -12.30 -16.91 -21.26
CA GLU A 635 -11.98 -18.33 -21.43
C GLU A 635 -11.04 -18.82 -20.33
N GLY A 636 -9.99 -18.05 -20.04
CA GLY A 636 -9.04 -18.36 -18.96
C GLY A 636 -9.70 -18.37 -17.59
N ILE A 637 -10.60 -17.43 -17.32
CA ILE A 637 -11.37 -17.38 -16.08
C ILE A 637 -12.22 -18.64 -15.94
N ASN A 638 -12.92 -19.05 -16.99
CA ASN A 638 -13.72 -20.27 -16.97
C ASN A 638 -12.88 -21.53 -16.72
N ASN A 639 -11.68 -21.61 -17.31
CA ASN A 639 -10.76 -22.71 -17.07
C ASN A 639 -10.22 -22.71 -15.62
N LYS A 640 -9.98 -21.53 -15.06
CA LYS A 640 -9.54 -21.38 -13.67
C LYS A 640 -10.56 -21.95 -12.67
N TYR A 641 -11.86 -21.75 -12.90
CA TYR A 641 -12.92 -22.35 -12.07
C TYR A 641 -12.99 -23.88 -12.21
N ASN A 642 -12.63 -24.44 -13.36
CA ASN A 642 -12.61 -25.89 -13.55
C ASN A 642 -11.46 -26.59 -12.82
N ASN A 643 -10.40 -25.88 -12.47
CA ASN A 643 -9.19 -26.44 -11.87
C ASN A 643 -9.28 -26.60 -10.33
N VAL A 644 -10.37 -26.17 -9.71
CA VAL A 644 -10.57 -26.25 -8.26
C VAL A 644 -11.66 -27.26 -7.95
N ASN A 645 -11.48 -28.04 -6.88
CA ASN A 645 -12.47 -29.00 -6.41
C ASN A 645 -13.78 -28.31 -6.01
N LEU A 646 -14.91 -28.90 -6.36
CA LEU A 646 -16.24 -28.33 -6.10
C LEU A 646 -16.49 -27.89 -4.64
N PRO A 647 -16.12 -28.68 -3.59
CA PRO A 647 -16.32 -28.30 -2.20
C PRO A 647 -15.53 -27.06 -1.77
N ASP A 648 -14.41 -26.78 -2.45
CA ASP A 648 -13.48 -25.72 -2.08
C ASP A 648 -13.66 -24.43 -2.89
N LEU A 649 -14.46 -24.46 -3.98
CA LEU A 649 -14.66 -23.31 -4.86
C LEU A 649 -15.03 -22.01 -4.13
N ARG A 650 -15.96 -22.09 -3.18
CA ARG A 650 -16.41 -20.93 -2.40
C ARG A 650 -15.56 -20.68 -1.15
N LYS A 651 -14.64 -21.59 -0.81
CA LYS A 651 -13.66 -21.40 0.27
C LYS A 651 -12.36 -20.78 -0.23
N ASP A 652 -12.15 -20.77 -1.54
CA ASP A 652 -10.99 -20.14 -2.18
C ASP A 652 -11.18 -18.63 -2.24
N ALA A 653 -10.28 -17.88 -1.59
CA ALA A 653 -10.33 -16.43 -1.51
C ALA A 653 -10.14 -15.75 -2.88
N GLU A 654 -9.30 -16.33 -3.76
CA GLU A 654 -9.09 -15.80 -5.11
C GLU A 654 -10.37 -15.87 -5.93
N LEU A 655 -11.00 -17.05 -5.97
CA LEU A 655 -12.21 -17.27 -6.74
C LEU A 655 -13.41 -16.51 -6.16
N MET A 656 -13.51 -16.43 -4.84
CA MET A 656 -14.55 -15.66 -4.17
C MET A 656 -14.50 -14.18 -4.54
N VAL A 657 -13.34 -13.57 -4.37
CA VAL A 657 -13.13 -12.15 -4.66
C VAL A 657 -13.30 -11.86 -6.15
N LEU A 658 -12.71 -12.70 -7.02
CA LEU A 658 -12.83 -12.57 -8.47
C LEU A 658 -14.30 -12.64 -8.90
N THR A 659 -15.07 -13.60 -8.41
CA THR A 659 -16.50 -13.78 -8.77
C THR A 659 -17.32 -12.54 -8.40
N LEU A 660 -17.15 -12.01 -7.18
CA LEU A 660 -17.88 -10.82 -6.74
C LEU A 660 -17.51 -9.59 -7.55
N ASP A 661 -16.23 -9.42 -7.90
CA ASP A 661 -15.77 -8.31 -8.74
C ASP A 661 -16.24 -8.45 -10.19
N LEU A 662 -16.27 -9.65 -10.76
CA LEU A 662 -16.77 -9.88 -12.12
C LEU A 662 -18.30 -9.68 -12.22
N LEU A 663 -19.06 -10.02 -11.19
CA LEU A 663 -20.49 -9.70 -11.11
C LEU A 663 -20.75 -8.18 -11.05
N ALA A 664 -19.85 -7.45 -10.39
CA ALA A 664 -19.89 -5.99 -10.32
C ALA A 664 -19.30 -5.30 -11.58
N CYS A 665 -18.55 -6.02 -12.41
CA CYS A 665 -17.82 -5.46 -13.56
C CYS A 665 -18.80 -5.00 -14.67
N PRO A 666 -18.79 -3.71 -15.08
CA PRO A 666 -19.69 -3.23 -16.13
C PRO A 666 -19.28 -3.63 -17.55
N TYR A 667 -18.12 -4.27 -17.73
CA TYR A 667 -17.50 -4.55 -19.03
C TYR A 667 -17.73 -6.00 -19.51
N ILE A 668 -18.42 -6.81 -18.71
CA ILE A 668 -18.70 -8.22 -19.00
C ILE A 668 -20.18 -8.40 -19.34
N SER A 669 -20.49 -9.23 -20.36
CA SER A 669 -21.85 -9.50 -20.77
C SER A 669 -22.62 -10.33 -19.75
N HIS A 670 -23.96 -10.29 -19.80
CA HIS A 670 -24.79 -11.12 -18.93
C HIS A 670 -24.55 -12.62 -19.16
N ASN A 671 -24.34 -13.04 -20.42
CA ASN A 671 -24.09 -14.44 -20.75
C ASN A 671 -22.78 -14.96 -20.16
N ASP A 672 -21.71 -14.16 -20.20
CA ASP A 672 -20.42 -14.52 -19.61
C ASP A 672 -20.54 -14.64 -18.09
N ARG A 673 -21.27 -13.71 -17.44
CA ARG A 673 -21.57 -13.81 -16.00
C ARG A 673 -22.37 -15.06 -15.66
N LYS A 674 -23.34 -15.44 -16.50
CA LYS A 674 -24.14 -16.66 -16.30
C LYS A 674 -23.25 -17.92 -16.36
N GLN A 675 -22.33 -18.02 -17.33
CA GLN A 675 -21.38 -19.14 -17.41
C GLN A 675 -20.52 -19.25 -16.15
N MET A 676 -19.96 -18.13 -15.69
CA MET A 676 -19.16 -18.07 -14.47
C MET A 676 -20.00 -18.47 -13.23
N CYS A 677 -21.22 -17.94 -13.09
CA CYS A 677 -22.11 -18.28 -11.99
C CYS A 677 -22.45 -19.77 -11.94
N ASN A 678 -22.69 -20.39 -13.09
CA ASN A 678 -22.93 -21.83 -13.18
C ASN A 678 -21.73 -22.64 -12.65
N LYS A 679 -20.49 -22.22 -12.98
CA LYS A 679 -19.26 -22.85 -12.46
C LYS A 679 -19.13 -22.70 -10.94
N MET A 680 -19.51 -21.57 -10.39
CA MET A 680 -19.50 -21.28 -8.95
C MET A 680 -20.75 -21.85 -8.21
N GLN A 681 -21.57 -22.63 -8.88
CA GLN A 681 -22.82 -23.20 -8.32
C GLN A 681 -23.77 -22.12 -7.79
N ILE A 682 -23.85 -20.98 -8.46
CA ILE A 682 -24.80 -19.90 -8.15
C ILE A 682 -26.04 -20.13 -8.99
N SER A 683 -27.20 -20.25 -8.35
CA SER A 683 -28.48 -20.40 -9.04
C SER A 683 -28.82 -19.14 -9.84
N GLU A 684 -29.61 -19.30 -10.90
CA GLU A 684 -30.03 -18.17 -11.73
C GLU A 684 -30.79 -17.09 -10.93
N GLN A 685 -31.59 -17.52 -9.96
CA GLN A 685 -32.30 -16.64 -9.04
C GLN A 685 -31.32 -15.83 -8.16
N GLN A 686 -30.31 -16.50 -7.59
CA GLN A 686 -29.28 -15.86 -6.79
C GLN A 686 -28.45 -14.89 -7.63
N GLN A 687 -28.05 -15.26 -8.86
CA GLN A 687 -27.36 -14.39 -9.78
C GLN A 687 -28.16 -13.09 -10.05
N ARG A 688 -29.45 -13.21 -10.38
CA ARG A 688 -30.31 -12.04 -10.64
C ARG A 688 -30.39 -11.09 -9.43
N LEU A 689 -30.44 -11.63 -8.22
CA LEU A 689 -30.45 -10.85 -6.99
C LEU A 689 -29.10 -10.13 -6.77
N MET A 690 -27.98 -10.84 -6.94
CA MET A 690 -26.64 -10.24 -6.82
C MET A 690 -26.41 -9.15 -7.88
N GLU A 691 -26.77 -9.39 -9.14
CA GLU A 691 -26.70 -8.37 -10.20
C GLU A 691 -27.58 -7.15 -9.89
N LYS A 692 -28.78 -7.35 -9.29
CA LYS A 692 -29.64 -6.25 -8.83
C LYS A 692 -28.94 -5.41 -7.76
N TYR A 693 -28.22 -6.04 -6.83
CA TYR A 693 -27.41 -5.33 -5.83
C TYR A 693 -26.34 -4.48 -6.50
N PHE A 694 -25.53 -5.05 -7.40
CA PHE A 694 -24.43 -4.36 -8.07
C PHE A 694 -24.87 -3.26 -9.05
N ARG A 695 -26.09 -3.31 -9.59
CA ARG A 695 -26.66 -2.17 -10.35
C ARG A 695 -26.80 -0.90 -9.48
N ARG A 696 -27.08 -1.08 -8.17
CA ARG A 696 -27.23 0.04 -7.23
C ARG A 696 -25.91 0.46 -6.61
N HIS A 697 -25.09 -0.51 -6.20
CA HIS A 697 -23.87 -0.29 -5.38
C HIS A 697 -22.58 -0.31 -6.19
N LYS A 698 -22.62 -0.72 -7.43
CA LYS A 698 -21.57 -0.70 -8.47
C LYS A 698 -20.31 -1.54 -8.19
N PHE A 699 -19.84 -1.65 -6.93
CA PHE A 699 -18.52 -2.22 -6.60
C PHE A 699 -18.58 -3.12 -5.37
N MET A 700 -17.65 -4.07 -5.28
CA MET A 700 -17.40 -4.85 -4.05
C MET A 700 -15.95 -4.68 -3.56
N PHE A 701 -14.96 -5.02 -4.36
CA PHE A 701 -13.54 -4.82 -4.06
C PHE A 701 -12.89 -3.88 -5.08
N THR A 702 -13.21 -4.05 -6.36
CA THR A 702 -12.62 -3.25 -7.44
C THR A 702 -13.50 -2.08 -7.84
N LYS A 703 -12.89 -0.90 -7.92
CA LYS A 703 -13.52 0.32 -8.43
C LYS A 703 -13.40 0.37 -9.96
N TRP A 704 -14.46 -0.01 -10.66
CA TRP A 704 -14.47 -0.15 -12.11
C TRP A 704 -14.59 1.16 -12.89
N THR A 705 -15.19 2.18 -12.30
CA THR A 705 -15.47 3.47 -12.95
C THR A 705 -15.20 4.63 -11.99
N ASN A 706 -14.98 5.82 -12.53
CA ASN A 706 -14.74 7.05 -11.78
C ASN A 706 -13.62 6.93 -10.74
N VAL A 707 -12.51 6.33 -11.14
CA VAL A 707 -11.32 6.21 -10.30
C VAL A 707 -10.64 7.56 -10.20
N ASP A 708 -10.56 8.10 -8.99
CA ASP A 708 -9.74 9.27 -8.66
C ASP A 708 -8.38 8.77 -8.18
N LEU A 709 -7.39 8.77 -9.07
CA LEU A 709 -6.06 8.23 -8.76
C LEU A 709 -5.38 8.96 -7.61
N THR A 710 -5.60 10.26 -7.43
CA THR A 710 -5.01 11.03 -6.34
C THR A 710 -5.45 10.50 -4.98
N LYS A 711 -6.76 10.26 -4.84
CA LYS A 711 -7.33 9.71 -3.61
C LYS A 711 -6.88 8.28 -3.36
N GLU A 712 -6.89 7.45 -4.39
CA GLU A 712 -6.50 6.05 -4.28
C GLU A 712 -5.01 5.89 -3.96
N LEU A 713 -4.14 6.64 -4.63
CA LEU A 713 -2.69 6.64 -4.37
C LEU A 713 -2.37 7.24 -2.99
N GLY A 714 -3.03 8.34 -2.60
CA GLY A 714 -2.89 8.92 -1.27
C GLY A 714 -3.25 7.95 -0.15
N ALA A 715 -4.32 7.16 -0.32
CA ALA A 715 -4.68 6.10 0.61
C ALA A 715 -3.60 5.01 0.71
N LYS A 716 -2.96 4.65 -0.42
CA LYS A 716 -1.86 3.67 -0.44
C LYS A 716 -0.61 4.21 0.26
N VAL A 717 -0.16 5.41 -0.05
CA VAL A 717 1.03 6.01 0.58
C VAL A 717 0.90 6.07 2.11
N SER A 718 -0.32 6.28 2.62
CA SER A 718 -0.57 6.29 4.07
C SER A 718 -0.45 4.92 4.75
N GLN A 719 -0.46 3.82 4.00
CA GLN A 719 -0.40 2.43 4.49
C GLN A 719 1.00 1.80 4.37
N GLU A 720 1.96 2.51 3.78
CA GLU A 720 3.31 1.96 3.55
C GLU A 720 4.04 1.70 4.87
N VAL A 721 4.45 0.46 5.10
CA VAL A 721 5.16 0.02 6.33
C VAL A 721 6.63 -0.31 6.05
N TYR A 722 6.94 -0.78 4.84
CA TYR A 722 8.29 -1.13 4.42
C TYR A 722 8.70 -0.26 3.23
N THR A 723 9.75 0.51 3.37
CA THR A 723 10.41 1.25 2.28
C THR A 723 11.82 0.77 2.08
#